data_b09c6f0002d2b04773daadf5d98f4c5e
#
_entry.id   b09c6f0002d2b04773daadf5d98f4c5e
#
_cell.length_a   1.000
_cell.length_b   1.000
_cell.length_c   1.000
_cell.angle_alpha   90.00
_cell.angle_beta   90.00
_cell.angle_gamma   90.00
#
_symmetry.space_group_name_H-M   'P 1'
#
loop_
_entity.id
_entity.type
_entity.pdbx_description
1 polymer ?
#
loop_
_entity_poly.entity_id
_entity_poly.type
_entity_poly.pdbx_seq_one_letter_code
_entity_poly.pdbx_strand_id
1 'polypeptide(L)'
;MVALYIYIDEIAKRIELFDDEKISVTSSVQDIADVSKAKTDFTQSFTIPASPTNNEIFKHWYESSIDGGFDHRVKYNGYIEIDTRTFRDGAFALNDVKYKNGMLDAYSIVFYGKAKNIKDILKEDKLANLDFSALNHTFTSTEVINRITSNSYDVSYPLFANDRIYNYNTGGSNDITINAGSIHWNSLFPAIPLSEILSRIATKYDLNFTGAFLDYPQFTKLWMLFKNAESFSQKLTPLRVNFTTKNAALTNAEVNLTTDEIGFQGTGYRNVRLQITTASTQPYDILVYKNNALHGSYAGVIGNSNDIFINEFITTQSINDKFTLAIQGQAGMSFTSLLTYTRGFGSSAVSYTASGTSQTIGSTIDIGGYAPDLKLIDLITGLIKMFNLVIIPQDETTYELIPLELYYNDGRYNDISANVITDEIDLKKTSMYKNINFKYQTSENILNTKFNDLFLSTRNFAYGDLAYEQIDSLESSTFSVELPFENAMYERKSNSNFQTITFKKSDLSNYIPKPLLMYDNGVQTVTPNIKIDLNTGSYSTIVQYRRFSNDYSNGTILTLNWGEEISTWFLSNVSNGLYKRHYENYLGNIFNIKSRLVIVKCYFNPVELIDIKLNDRIIIRDKKYTINKLTTDLTSGETTLELLTDYRSGEVPIGNRFAFEPFYEVDNREQTIEVLLLRNVSPVISLQASLYGWIDYIPTDYYNDTTIRVDISQNTTGSQRIGYITGKWEDELGTINDIEIPIIQNA
;
A
#
# COMPACT_ATOMS: atom_id res chain seq x y z
N MET A 1 26.93 -30.52 -2.59
CA MET A 1 27.43 -30.08 -3.94
C MET A 1 26.46 -29.03 -4.46
N VAL A 2 26.96 -27.85 -4.91
CA VAL A 2 26.12 -26.79 -5.50
C VAL A 2 25.98 -27.05 -6.99
N ALA A 3 24.78 -26.88 -7.52
CA ALA A 3 24.49 -26.93 -8.95
C ALA A 3 23.61 -25.75 -9.35
N LEU A 4 23.88 -25.17 -10.50
CA LEU A 4 23.12 -24.05 -11.07
C LEU A 4 22.42 -24.55 -12.34
N TYR A 5 21.15 -24.24 -12.49
CA TYR A 5 20.36 -24.59 -13.65
C TYR A 5 19.73 -23.35 -14.26
N ILE A 6 19.88 -23.19 -15.55
CA ILE A 6 19.27 -22.11 -16.36
C ILE A 6 18.32 -22.71 -17.39
N TYR A 7 17.16 -22.11 -17.58
CA TYR A 7 16.22 -22.52 -18.61
C TYR A 7 16.54 -21.81 -19.92
N ILE A 8 16.92 -22.57 -20.93
CA ILE A 8 17.10 -22.11 -22.32
C ILE A 8 16.12 -22.88 -23.17
N ASP A 9 15.27 -22.17 -23.89
CA ASP A 9 14.21 -22.74 -24.73
C ASP A 9 13.35 -23.76 -23.92
N GLU A 10 12.97 -23.39 -22.67
CA GLU A 10 12.18 -24.18 -21.70
C GLU A 10 12.87 -25.43 -21.16
N ILE A 11 14.11 -25.66 -21.51
CA ILE A 11 14.91 -26.82 -21.04
C ILE A 11 15.89 -26.37 -19.97
N ALA A 12 15.86 -27.02 -18.79
CA ALA A 12 16.82 -26.77 -17.73
C ALA A 12 18.20 -27.31 -18.15
N LYS A 13 19.17 -26.43 -18.29
CA LYS A 13 20.57 -26.76 -18.58
C LYS A 13 21.42 -26.48 -17.35
N ARG A 14 22.25 -27.44 -16.97
CA ARG A 14 23.19 -27.29 -15.84
C ARG A 14 24.38 -26.46 -16.29
N ILE A 15 24.67 -25.40 -15.52
CA ILE A 15 25.87 -24.56 -15.70
C ILE A 15 27.07 -25.28 -15.06
N GLU A 16 28.18 -25.35 -15.78
CA GLU A 16 29.44 -25.86 -15.24
C GLU A 16 30.14 -24.74 -14.44
N LEU A 17 30.70 -25.13 -13.30
CA LEU A 17 31.40 -24.24 -12.37
C LEU A 17 32.89 -24.51 -12.36
N PHE A 18 33.71 -23.55 -11.95
CA PHE A 18 35.09 -23.83 -11.56
C PHE A 18 35.07 -24.67 -10.26
N ASP A 19 36.10 -25.50 -10.05
CA ASP A 19 36.22 -26.37 -8.85
C ASP A 19 36.33 -25.54 -7.55
N ASP A 20 36.87 -24.31 -7.64
CA ASP A 20 37.16 -23.42 -6.52
C ASP A 20 36.30 -22.15 -6.54
N GLU A 21 35.23 -22.08 -7.36
CA GLU A 21 34.38 -20.91 -7.46
C GLU A 21 33.55 -20.72 -6.20
N LYS A 22 33.60 -19.49 -5.68
CA LYS A 22 32.78 -19.07 -4.55
C LYS A 22 31.47 -18.46 -5.03
N ILE A 23 30.35 -19.10 -4.70
CA ILE A 23 29.03 -18.63 -5.01
C ILE A 23 28.42 -18.00 -3.76
N SER A 24 28.54 -16.69 -3.63
CA SER A 24 28.00 -15.97 -2.46
C SER A 24 26.59 -15.46 -2.74
N VAL A 25 25.63 -15.86 -1.90
CA VAL A 25 24.26 -15.34 -1.89
C VAL A 25 24.08 -14.45 -0.66
N THR A 26 23.57 -13.25 -0.88
CA THR A 26 23.28 -12.30 0.18
C THR A 26 21.77 -12.12 0.32
N SER A 27 21.29 -12.32 1.52
CA SER A 27 19.90 -12.03 1.91
C SER A 27 19.90 -11.05 3.08
N SER A 28 19.02 -10.09 3.08
CA SER A 28 18.95 -9.11 4.17
C SER A 28 17.52 -8.65 4.41
N VAL A 29 17.21 -8.29 5.65
CA VAL A 29 15.91 -7.68 5.99
C VAL A 29 15.83 -6.28 5.38
N GLN A 30 14.64 -5.86 5.00
CA GLN A 30 14.38 -4.58 4.37
C GLN A 30 14.86 -3.43 5.25
N ASP A 31 15.55 -2.45 4.64
CA ASP A 31 15.82 -1.17 5.28
C ASP A 31 14.55 -0.31 5.20
N ILE A 32 13.93 -0.02 6.34
CA ILE A 32 12.71 0.79 6.42
C ILE A 32 12.95 2.22 5.91
N ALA A 33 14.16 2.72 6.00
CA ALA A 33 14.53 4.02 5.45
C ALA A 33 14.52 4.03 3.91
N ASP A 34 14.71 2.86 3.28
CA ASP A 34 14.73 2.73 1.82
C ASP A 34 13.95 1.48 1.35
N VAL A 35 12.64 1.61 1.35
CA VAL A 35 11.69 0.57 0.89
C VAL A 35 11.91 0.19 -0.59
N SER A 36 12.57 1.06 -1.37
CA SER A 36 12.89 0.74 -2.76
C SER A 36 13.86 -0.44 -2.91
N LYS A 37 14.48 -0.83 -1.81
CA LYS A 37 15.33 -2.01 -1.68
C LYS A 37 14.58 -3.19 -1.08
N ALA A 38 13.31 -3.42 -1.44
CA ALA A 38 12.63 -4.67 -1.14
C ALA A 38 13.50 -5.83 -1.62
N LYS A 39 13.96 -6.64 -0.66
CA LYS A 39 15.12 -7.49 -0.89
C LYS A 39 14.71 -8.82 -1.46
N THR A 40 15.08 -9.02 -2.67
CA THR A 40 15.22 -10.35 -3.26
C THR A 40 16.61 -10.88 -2.92
N ASP A 41 16.72 -12.16 -2.70
CA ASP A 41 18.02 -12.82 -2.67
C ASP A 41 18.77 -12.49 -3.96
N PHE A 42 19.99 -12.03 -3.86
CA PHE A 42 20.84 -11.81 -5.02
C PHE A 42 22.23 -12.33 -4.76
N THR A 43 22.87 -12.82 -5.79
CA THR A 43 24.29 -13.14 -5.74
C THR A 43 25.10 -11.91 -6.16
N GLN A 44 26.29 -11.80 -5.65
CA GLN A 44 27.30 -11.01 -6.33
C GLN A 44 27.60 -11.66 -7.68
N SER A 45 28.07 -10.87 -8.64
CA SER A 45 28.55 -11.41 -9.90
C SER A 45 29.65 -12.44 -9.61
N PHE A 46 29.49 -13.64 -10.14
CA PHE A 46 30.49 -14.70 -10.05
C PHE A 46 30.89 -15.19 -11.45
N THR A 47 32.02 -15.85 -11.55
CA THR A 47 32.58 -16.30 -12.82
C THR A 47 32.37 -17.79 -13.01
N ILE A 48 32.08 -18.21 -14.23
CA ILE A 48 31.98 -19.60 -14.62
C ILE A 48 32.90 -19.87 -15.81
N PRO A 49 33.44 -21.09 -15.95
CA PRO A 49 34.40 -21.40 -17.03
C PRO A 49 33.75 -21.27 -18.39
N ALA A 50 34.52 -20.85 -19.39
CA ALA A 50 34.12 -20.90 -20.78
C ALA A 50 34.28 -22.32 -21.33
N SER A 51 33.63 -23.27 -20.69
CA SER A 51 33.60 -24.67 -21.12
C SER A 51 32.73 -24.88 -22.37
N PRO A 52 32.86 -26.00 -23.06
CA PRO A 52 31.99 -26.32 -24.21
C PRO A 52 30.49 -26.23 -23.85
N THR A 53 30.10 -26.77 -22.68
CA THR A 53 28.72 -26.73 -22.17
C THR A 53 28.24 -25.31 -21.93
N ASN A 54 29.02 -24.47 -21.24
CA ASN A 54 28.66 -23.09 -20.97
C ASN A 54 28.64 -22.24 -22.26
N ASN A 55 29.56 -22.49 -23.18
CA ASN A 55 29.56 -21.85 -24.49
C ASN A 55 28.28 -22.15 -25.28
N GLU A 56 27.79 -23.40 -25.21
CA GLU A 56 26.50 -23.78 -25.83
C GLU A 56 25.31 -23.10 -25.13
N ILE A 57 25.30 -23.05 -23.79
CA ILE A 57 24.25 -22.39 -22.99
C ILE A 57 24.14 -20.91 -23.38
N PHE A 58 25.26 -20.19 -23.41
CA PHE A 58 25.33 -18.79 -23.76
C PHE A 58 25.42 -18.54 -25.27
N LYS A 59 25.18 -19.59 -26.10
CA LYS A 59 25.11 -19.52 -27.57
C LYS A 59 26.30 -18.76 -28.15
N HIS A 60 27.49 -18.95 -27.61
CA HIS A 60 28.73 -18.28 -28.03
C HIS A 60 28.62 -16.75 -28.10
N TRP A 61 27.94 -16.13 -27.12
CA TRP A 61 27.66 -14.68 -27.08
C TRP A 61 28.90 -13.78 -27.25
N TYR A 62 30.07 -14.29 -26.92
CA TYR A 62 31.34 -13.58 -27.12
C TYR A 62 31.70 -13.36 -28.58
N GLU A 63 31.09 -14.09 -29.50
CA GLU A 63 31.37 -14.03 -30.93
C GLU A 63 30.25 -13.22 -31.63
N SER A 64 30.56 -11.96 -31.95
CA SER A 64 29.58 -11.02 -32.50
C SER A 64 29.12 -11.32 -33.94
N SER A 65 29.78 -12.27 -34.60
CA SER A 65 29.44 -12.72 -35.97
C SER A 65 28.35 -13.78 -36.01
N ILE A 66 27.93 -14.32 -34.85
CA ILE A 66 26.89 -15.35 -34.73
C ILE A 66 25.51 -14.70 -34.63
N ASP A 67 24.68 -14.86 -35.63
CA ASP A 67 23.28 -14.44 -35.61
C ASP A 67 22.43 -15.36 -34.73
N GLY A 68 21.45 -14.78 -33.99
CA GLY A 68 20.53 -15.56 -33.13
C GLY A 68 21.16 -16.04 -31.81
N GLY A 69 22.14 -15.31 -31.32
CA GLY A 69 22.83 -15.57 -30.05
C GLY A 69 21.98 -15.43 -28.79
N PHE A 70 22.61 -15.58 -27.67
CA PHE A 70 22.01 -15.36 -26.34
C PHE A 70 21.67 -13.87 -26.15
N ASP A 71 20.44 -13.56 -25.73
CA ASP A 71 20.04 -12.17 -25.47
C ASP A 71 20.44 -11.75 -24.03
N HIS A 72 21.56 -11.06 -23.92
CA HIS A 72 22.08 -10.55 -22.64
C HIS A 72 21.24 -9.45 -21.98
N ARG A 73 20.21 -8.92 -22.68
CA ARG A 73 19.35 -7.87 -22.15
C ARG A 73 18.20 -8.41 -21.30
N VAL A 74 17.99 -9.72 -21.31
CA VAL A 74 16.93 -10.40 -20.57
C VAL A 74 17.51 -11.31 -19.49
N LYS A 75 16.71 -11.58 -18.47
CA LYS A 75 17.01 -12.58 -17.45
C LYS A 75 16.39 -13.90 -17.85
N TYR A 76 17.13 -14.99 -17.70
CA TYR A 76 16.68 -16.34 -17.97
C TYR A 76 16.34 -17.05 -16.67
N ASN A 77 15.15 -17.61 -16.56
CA ASN A 77 14.72 -18.35 -15.39
C ASN A 77 15.72 -19.48 -15.06
N GLY A 78 15.85 -19.81 -13.81
CA GLY A 78 16.73 -20.83 -13.35
C GLY A 78 16.65 -21.02 -11.83
N TYR A 79 17.44 -21.92 -11.30
CA TYR A 79 17.46 -22.19 -9.87
C TYR A 79 18.84 -22.65 -9.42
N ILE A 80 19.04 -22.52 -8.11
CA ILE A 80 20.24 -23.00 -7.41
C ILE A 80 19.85 -24.21 -6.59
N GLU A 81 20.60 -25.29 -6.74
CA GLU A 81 20.48 -26.51 -5.92
C GLU A 81 21.66 -26.62 -4.96
N ILE A 82 21.39 -27.14 -3.76
CA ILE A 82 22.39 -27.62 -2.80
C ILE A 82 22.03 -29.04 -2.42
N ASP A 83 22.95 -29.99 -2.68
CA ASP A 83 22.75 -31.41 -2.42
C ASP A 83 21.41 -31.96 -2.93
N THR A 84 21.11 -31.70 -4.21
CA THR A 84 19.90 -32.13 -4.92
C THR A 84 18.58 -31.53 -4.42
N ARG A 85 18.63 -30.51 -3.54
CA ARG A 85 17.46 -29.75 -3.10
C ARG A 85 17.51 -28.36 -3.66
N THR A 86 16.41 -27.87 -4.17
CA THR A 86 16.31 -26.49 -4.62
C THR A 86 16.49 -25.54 -3.42
N PHE A 87 17.54 -24.74 -3.50
CA PHE A 87 17.84 -23.72 -2.51
C PHE A 87 17.05 -22.43 -2.79
N ARG A 88 17.11 -21.96 -4.05
CA ARG A 88 16.40 -20.76 -4.48
C ARG A 88 16.02 -20.86 -5.96
N ASP A 89 14.79 -20.48 -6.27
CA ASP A 89 14.34 -20.19 -7.63
C ASP A 89 14.67 -18.74 -7.98
N GLY A 90 14.95 -18.47 -9.26
CA GLY A 90 15.27 -17.13 -9.70
C GLY A 90 15.57 -17.02 -11.18
N ALA A 91 16.44 -16.08 -11.54
CA ALA A 91 16.86 -15.87 -12.91
C ALA A 91 18.33 -15.48 -13.00
N PHE A 92 18.99 -15.92 -14.05
CA PHE A 92 20.37 -15.57 -14.37
C PHE A 92 20.45 -14.49 -15.43
N ALA A 93 21.36 -13.56 -15.29
CA ALA A 93 21.73 -12.59 -16.31
C ALA A 93 23.24 -12.70 -16.60
N LEU A 94 23.58 -12.59 -17.88
CA LEU A 94 24.96 -12.45 -18.31
C LEU A 94 25.42 -11.00 -18.10
N ASN A 95 26.51 -10.81 -17.37
CA ASN A 95 27.07 -9.49 -17.11
C ASN A 95 28.20 -9.15 -18.11
N ASP A 96 29.21 -9.99 -18.16
CA ASP A 96 30.38 -9.80 -19.05
C ASP A 96 31.07 -11.13 -19.39
N VAL A 97 32.07 -11.04 -20.26
CA VAL A 97 32.90 -12.17 -20.69
C VAL A 97 34.35 -11.79 -20.52
N LYS A 98 35.17 -12.68 -19.98
CA LYS A 98 36.58 -12.46 -19.71
C LYS A 98 37.46 -13.22 -20.68
N TYR A 99 38.47 -12.52 -21.19
CA TYR A 99 39.50 -13.10 -22.00
C TYR A 99 40.82 -13.12 -21.23
N LYS A 100 41.59 -14.20 -21.38
CA LYS A 100 42.93 -14.36 -20.83
C LYS A 100 43.86 -14.85 -21.93
N ASN A 101 44.95 -14.17 -22.11
CA ASN A 101 45.93 -14.51 -23.18
C ASN A 101 45.32 -14.58 -24.60
N GLY A 102 44.30 -13.78 -24.88
CA GLY A 102 43.65 -13.75 -26.18
C GLY A 102 42.63 -14.89 -26.41
N MET A 103 42.40 -15.77 -25.45
CA MET A 103 41.41 -16.82 -25.47
C MET A 103 40.29 -16.53 -24.50
N LEU A 104 39.06 -16.98 -24.81
CA LEU A 104 37.92 -16.92 -23.93
C LEU A 104 38.22 -17.72 -22.67
N ASP A 105 38.10 -17.12 -21.48
CA ASP A 105 38.43 -17.71 -20.20
C ASP A 105 37.16 -18.02 -19.37
N ALA A 106 36.27 -17.02 -19.22
CA ALA A 106 35.13 -17.12 -18.34
C ALA A 106 33.95 -16.21 -18.73
N TYR A 107 32.76 -16.57 -18.28
CA TYR A 107 31.58 -15.71 -18.23
C TYR A 107 31.38 -15.18 -16.82
N SER A 108 30.94 -13.94 -16.72
CA SER A 108 30.47 -13.34 -15.45
C SER A 108 28.94 -13.30 -15.48
N ILE A 109 28.31 -13.95 -14.52
CA ILE A 109 26.86 -14.05 -14.40
C ILE A 109 26.38 -13.57 -13.02
N VAL A 110 25.13 -13.15 -12.95
CA VAL A 110 24.47 -12.72 -11.71
C VAL A 110 23.18 -13.49 -11.57
N PHE A 111 22.93 -14.04 -10.39
CA PHE A 111 21.65 -14.63 -10.03
C PHE A 111 20.78 -13.61 -9.31
N TYR A 112 19.54 -13.54 -9.69
CA TYR A 112 18.49 -12.74 -9.05
C TYR A 112 17.41 -13.69 -8.54
N GLY A 113 16.99 -13.52 -7.29
CA GLY A 113 15.83 -14.26 -6.78
C GLY A 113 14.58 -14.04 -7.61
N LYS A 114 13.65 -14.98 -7.58
CA LYS A 114 12.44 -15.03 -8.43
C LYS A 114 11.52 -13.83 -8.26
N ALA A 115 11.53 -13.23 -7.08
CA ALA A 115 10.65 -12.11 -6.77
C ALA A 115 11.05 -10.84 -7.50
N LYS A 116 10.11 -10.23 -8.19
CA LYS A 116 10.29 -8.93 -8.82
C LYS A 116 10.20 -7.82 -7.77
N ASN A 117 10.98 -6.77 -7.92
CA ASN A 117 10.79 -5.58 -7.10
C ASN A 117 9.49 -4.89 -7.51
N ILE A 118 8.60 -4.63 -6.57
CA ILE A 118 7.32 -3.95 -6.84
C ILE A 118 7.51 -2.59 -7.51
N LYS A 119 8.64 -1.91 -7.25
CA LYS A 119 9.02 -0.66 -7.92
C LYS A 119 9.22 -0.84 -9.43
N ASP A 120 9.81 -1.97 -9.85
CA ASP A 120 10.05 -2.26 -11.26
C ASP A 120 8.75 -2.60 -12.00
N ILE A 121 7.74 -3.09 -11.27
CA ILE A 121 6.40 -3.37 -11.80
C ILE A 121 5.60 -2.09 -11.94
N LEU A 122 5.49 -1.30 -10.86
CA LEU A 122 4.65 -0.10 -10.81
C LEU A 122 5.29 1.11 -11.54
N LYS A 123 6.62 1.16 -11.60
CA LYS A 123 7.39 2.23 -12.26
C LYS A 123 6.95 3.63 -11.82
N GLU A 124 6.70 4.51 -12.78
CA GLU A 124 6.27 5.91 -12.59
C GLU A 124 4.75 6.09 -12.72
N ASP A 125 3.99 5.00 -12.70
CA ASP A 125 2.55 5.06 -12.92
C ASP A 125 1.82 5.73 -11.73
N LYS A 126 0.71 6.40 -12.05
CA LYS A 126 -0.01 7.25 -11.11
C LYS A 126 -1.40 6.70 -10.78
N LEU A 127 -1.91 7.12 -9.63
CA LEU A 127 -3.25 6.77 -9.16
C LEU A 127 -4.34 7.08 -10.19
N ALA A 128 -4.24 8.21 -10.89
CA ALA A 128 -5.17 8.62 -11.94
C ALA A 128 -5.23 7.65 -13.15
N ASN A 129 -4.25 6.77 -13.30
CA ASN A 129 -4.18 5.80 -14.39
C ASN A 129 -4.82 4.44 -14.03
N LEU A 130 -5.37 4.29 -12.82
CA LEU A 130 -6.13 3.11 -12.43
C LEU A 130 -7.56 3.19 -12.96
N ASP A 131 -8.16 2.05 -13.21
CA ASP A 131 -9.56 1.96 -13.64
C ASP A 131 -10.50 2.01 -12.43
N PHE A 132 -11.15 3.15 -12.24
CA PHE A 132 -12.19 3.36 -11.23
C PHE A 132 -13.61 3.30 -11.80
N SER A 133 -13.80 2.85 -13.05
CA SER A 133 -15.09 2.88 -13.75
C SER A 133 -16.21 2.13 -13.01
N ALA A 134 -15.87 1.06 -12.29
CA ALA A 134 -16.84 0.31 -11.46
C ALA A 134 -17.38 1.11 -10.26
N LEU A 135 -16.71 2.19 -9.85
CA LEU A 135 -17.15 3.11 -8.80
C LEU A 135 -17.97 4.29 -9.34
N ASN A 136 -18.00 4.45 -10.65
CA ASN A 136 -18.78 5.48 -11.30
C ASN A 136 -20.29 5.26 -11.04
N HIS A 137 -21.00 6.33 -10.78
CA HIS A 137 -22.42 6.28 -10.44
C HIS A 137 -23.15 7.54 -10.91
N THR A 138 -24.47 7.50 -10.91
CA THR A 138 -25.27 8.67 -11.26
C THR A 138 -25.03 9.79 -10.25
N PHE A 139 -24.59 10.97 -10.74
CA PHE A 139 -24.29 12.12 -9.90
C PHE A 139 -25.54 13.01 -9.77
N THR A 140 -26.35 12.69 -8.79
CA THR A 140 -27.56 13.43 -8.40
C THR A 140 -27.53 13.73 -6.92
N SER A 141 -28.31 14.75 -6.50
CA SER A 141 -28.41 15.09 -5.09
C SER A 141 -28.88 13.91 -4.21
N THR A 142 -29.82 13.11 -4.71
CA THR A 142 -30.31 11.92 -4.00
C THR A 142 -29.20 10.88 -3.81
N GLU A 143 -28.46 10.58 -4.88
CA GLU A 143 -27.40 9.58 -4.83
C GLU A 143 -26.23 10.03 -3.94
N VAL A 144 -25.83 11.30 -4.01
CA VAL A 144 -24.80 11.85 -3.15
C VAL A 144 -25.23 11.81 -1.67
N ILE A 145 -26.49 12.20 -1.36
CA ILE A 145 -27.02 12.15 0.00
C ILE A 145 -27.06 10.71 0.53
N ASN A 146 -27.46 9.73 -0.28
CA ASN A 146 -27.45 8.32 0.11
C ASN A 146 -26.02 7.87 0.51
N ARG A 147 -24.99 8.30 -0.23
CA ARG A 147 -23.60 7.96 0.04
C ARG A 147 -23.00 8.71 1.24
N ILE A 148 -23.56 9.89 1.58
CA ILE A 148 -23.21 10.62 2.80
C ILE A 148 -23.82 9.93 4.03
N THR A 149 -25.01 9.35 3.92
CA THR A 149 -25.81 8.91 5.06
C THR A 149 -25.80 7.39 5.30
N SER A 150 -25.01 6.63 4.52
CA SER A 150 -24.94 5.17 4.59
C SER A 150 -23.49 4.66 4.56
N ASN A 151 -23.26 3.52 5.21
CA ASN A 151 -21.99 2.78 5.17
C ASN A 151 -21.90 1.78 4.00
N SER A 152 -22.96 1.63 3.19
CA SER A 152 -23.06 0.56 2.18
C SER A 152 -22.32 0.85 0.87
N TYR A 153 -21.64 1.97 0.75
CA TYR A 153 -21.01 2.40 -0.49
C TYR A 153 -19.49 2.50 -0.36
N ASP A 154 -18.78 2.09 -1.40
CA ASP A 154 -17.33 2.22 -1.53
C ASP A 154 -16.90 3.62 -2.02
N VAL A 155 -17.84 4.49 -2.33
CA VAL A 155 -17.62 5.92 -2.56
C VAL A 155 -18.49 6.70 -1.62
N SER A 156 -17.92 7.61 -0.85
CA SER A 156 -18.65 8.56 0.00
C SER A 156 -18.23 9.98 -0.32
N TYR A 157 -19.03 10.94 0.12
CA TYR A 157 -18.75 12.36 -0.04
C TYR A 157 -18.63 13.03 1.34
N PRO A 158 -17.42 13.06 1.92
CA PRO A 158 -17.22 13.70 3.22
C PRO A 158 -17.72 15.15 3.24
N LEU A 159 -18.40 15.54 4.31
CA LEU A 159 -18.92 16.89 4.49
C LEU A 159 -17.81 17.88 4.86
N PHE A 160 -16.78 17.97 4.00
CA PHE A 160 -15.68 18.90 4.18
C PHE A 160 -15.97 20.27 3.55
N ALA A 161 -15.48 21.32 4.19
CA ALA A 161 -15.67 22.68 3.76
C ALA A 161 -14.70 23.04 2.62
N ASN A 162 -15.17 22.94 1.36
CA ASN A 162 -14.37 23.18 0.16
C ASN A 162 -14.52 24.63 -0.37
N ASP A 163 -15.72 25.17 -0.32
CA ASP A 163 -16.07 26.48 -0.90
C ASP A 163 -16.05 27.60 0.12
N ARG A 164 -16.42 27.33 1.37
CA ARG A 164 -16.49 28.31 2.46
C ARG A 164 -16.23 27.64 3.80
N ILE A 165 -16.02 28.43 4.85
CA ILE A 165 -15.95 27.95 6.23
C ILE A 165 -17.38 27.66 6.70
N TYR A 166 -17.61 26.45 7.21
CA TYR A 166 -18.91 26.09 7.78
C TYR A 166 -19.03 26.59 9.22
N ASN A 167 -20.20 27.16 9.54
CA ASN A 167 -20.65 27.39 10.90
C ASN A 167 -21.71 26.34 11.27
N TYR A 168 -21.94 26.15 12.54
CA TYR A 168 -22.88 25.14 13.03
C TYR A 168 -23.70 25.71 14.19
N ASN A 169 -25.04 25.77 14.03
CA ASN A 169 -25.98 26.25 15.02
C ASN A 169 -25.69 27.69 15.54
N THR A 170 -25.32 28.57 14.62
CA THR A 170 -25.00 29.99 14.94
C THR A 170 -26.05 30.98 14.41
N GLY A 171 -26.92 30.53 13.51
CA GLY A 171 -27.93 31.34 12.84
C GLY A 171 -27.39 32.27 11.74
N GLY A 172 -26.09 32.23 11.45
CA GLY A 172 -25.44 33.06 10.43
C GLY A 172 -25.53 32.50 9.01
N SER A 173 -25.10 33.26 8.01
CA SER A 173 -25.16 32.88 6.59
C SER A 173 -24.39 31.62 6.19
N ASN A 174 -23.40 31.21 6.98
CA ASN A 174 -22.62 29.98 6.75
C ASN A 174 -23.04 28.83 7.69
N ASP A 175 -24.16 28.98 8.39
CA ASP A 175 -24.67 27.96 9.31
C ASP A 175 -25.33 26.82 8.53
N ILE A 176 -24.69 25.67 8.53
CA ILE A 176 -25.13 24.48 7.80
C ILE A 176 -26.40 23.83 8.38
N THR A 177 -26.90 24.30 9.52
CA THR A 177 -28.15 23.81 10.13
C THR A 177 -29.40 24.55 9.62
N ILE A 178 -29.22 25.64 8.86
CA ILE A 178 -30.30 26.42 8.26
C ILE A 178 -30.17 26.48 6.75
N ASN A 179 -31.28 26.79 6.06
CA ASN A 179 -31.31 26.80 4.59
C ASN A 179 -30.34 27.81 3.97
N ALA A 180 -30.15 28.99 4.58
CA ALA A 180 -29.25 30.04 4.05
C ALA A 180 -27.75 29.62 4.07
N GLY A 181 -27.36 28.70 4.95
CA GLY A 181 -26.02 28.23 5.06
C GLY A 181 -25.87 26.75 4.69
N SER A 182 -26.86 26.15 4.03
CA SER A 182 -26.87 24.73 3.65
C SER A 182 -25.68 24.34 2.77
N ILE A 183 -25.22 23.10 2.89
CA ILE A 183 -24.12 22.57 2.10
C ILE A 183 -24.60 22.26 0.68
N HIS A 184 -23.91 22.73 -0.33
CA HIS A 184 -24.20 22.39 -1.72
C HIS A 184 -23.75 20.94 -1.99
N TRP A 185 -24.69 20.05 -2.33
CA TRP A 185 -24.41 18.63 -2.57
C TRP A 185 -23.33 18.42 -3.64
N ASN A 186 -23.27 19.29 -4.64
CA ASN A 186 -22.36 19.24 -5.77
C ASN A 186 -21.04 20.04 -5.55
N SER A 187 -20.73 20.40 -4.30
CA SER A 187 -19.43 20.98 -3.93
C SER A 187 -18.51 19.98 -3.22
N LEU A 188 -18.97 18.75 -3.02
CA LEU A 188 -18.28 17.75 -2.24
C LEU A 188 -17.42 16.84 -3.11
N PHE A 189 -16.19 16.56 -2.68
CA PHE A 189 -15.28 15.64 -3.33
C PHE A 189 -15.49 14.21 -2.85
N PRO A 190 -15.32 13.19 -3.74
CA PRO A 190 -15.46 11.80 -3.34
C PRO A 190 -14.28 11.33 -2.49
N ALA A 191 -14.54 10.30 -1.70
CA ALA A 191 -13.54 9.54 -0.97
C ALA A 191 -13.74 8.05 -1.21
N ILE A 192 -12.63 7.29 -1.21
CA ILE A 192 -12.60 5.86 -1.56
C ILE A 192 -11.81 5.09 -0.51
N PRO A 193 -12.23 3.85 -0.14
CA PRO A 193 -11.44 2.98 0.75
C PRO A 193 -10.08 2.66 0.13
N LEU A 194 -9.05 2.61 0.96
CA LEU A 194 -7.71 2.29 0.50
C LEU A 194 -7.60 0.84 0.00
N SER A 195 -8.39 -0.07 0.57
CA SER A 195 -8.53 -1.46 0.11
C SER A 195 -8.97 -1.55 -1.35
N GLU A 196 -9.91 -0.68 -1.77
CA GLU A 196 -10.38 -0.62 -3.15
C GLU A 196 -9.27 -0.11 -4.09
N ILE A 197 -8.50 0.89 -3.68
CA ILE A 197 -7.36 1.38 -4.45
C ILE A 197 -6.31 0.27 -4.62
N LEU A 198 -5.99 -0.45 -3.55
CA LEU A 198 -5.04 -1.56 -3.59
C LEU A 198 -5.54 -2.69 -4.51
N SER A 199 -6.84 -2.99 -4.48
CA SER A 199 -7.50 -3.96 -5.39
C SER A 199 -7.36 -3.55 -6.87
N ARG A 200 -7.48 -2.23 -7.18
CA ARG A 200 -7.28 -1.74 -8.56
C ARG A 200 -5.82 -1.86 -9.02
N ILE A 201 -4.87 -1.62 -8.12
CA ILE A 201 -3.45 -1.86 -8.41
C ILE A 201 -3.24 -3.35 -8.69
N ALA A 202 -3.76 -4.22 -7.83
CA ALA A 202 -3.67 -5.67 -7.99
C ALA A 202 -4.23 -6.13 -9.35
N THR A 203 -5.42 -5.67 -9.72
CA THR A 203 -6.06 -6.00 -11.00
C THR A 203 -5.26 -5.51 -12.20
N LYS A 204 -4.74 -4.27 -12.15
CA LYS A 204 -4.01 -3.68 -13.31
C LYS A 204 -2.70 -4.40 -13.62
N TYR A 205 -2.00 -4.85 -12.58
CA TYR A 205 -0.66 -5.42 -12.72
C TYR A 205 -0.61 -6.93 -12.52
N ASP A 206 -1.77 -7.58 -12.39
CA ASP A 206 -1.88 -9.01 -12.07
C ASP A 206 -1.10 -9.37 -10.80
N LEU A 207 -1.31 -8.56 -9.74
CA LEU A 207 -0.68 -8.74 -8.44
C LEU A 207 -1.68 -9.30 -7.43
N ASN A 208 -1.15 -9.95 -6.40
CA ASN A 208 -1.91 -10.41 -5.25
C ASN A 208 -1.25 -9.89 -3.98
N PHE A 209 -1.94 -9.02 -3.25
CA PHE A 209 -1.51 -8.54 -1.95
C PHE A 209 -2.16 -9.39 -0.85
N THR A 210 -1.34 -9.93 0.04
CA THR A 210 -1.75 -10.79 1.16
C THR A 210 -1.15 -10.30 2.47
N GLY A 211 -1.45 -10.96 3.56
CA GLY A 211 -0.88 -10.70 4.89
C GLY A 211 -1.87 -10.11 5.87
N ALA A 212 -1.66 -10.38 7.15
CA ALA A 212 -2.56 -10.04 8.23
C ALA A 212 -2.86 -8.55 8.36
N PHE A 213 -1.95 -7.67 7.91
CA PHE A 213 -2.16 -6.22 7.95
C PHE A 213 -3.39 -5.78 7.17
N LEU A 214 -3.75 -6.47 6.08
CA LEU A 214 -4.88 -6.11 5.24
C LEU A 214 -6.23 -6.31 5.92
N ASP A 215 -6.29 -7.13 6.96
CA ASP A 215 -7.50 -7.40 7.74
C ASP A 215 -7.64 -6.46 8.95
N TYR A 216 -6.60 -5.69 9.27
CA TYR A 216 -6.59 -4.83 10.44
C TYR A 216 -7.46 -3.59 10.26
N PRO A 217 -8.19 -3.15 11.32
CA PRO A 217 -9.00 -1.93 11.28
C PRO A 217 -8.20 -0.70 10.83
N GLN A 218 -6.91 -0.64 11.13
CA GLN A 218 -6.00 0.43 10.68
C GLN A 218 -5.90 0.52 9.17
N PHE A 219 -6.10 -0.58 8.45
CA PHE A 219 -6.13 -0.60 6.99
C PHE A 219 -7.57 -0.60 6.45
N THR A 220 -8.44 -1.47 6.96
CA THR A 220 -9.81 -1.64 6.44
C THR A 220 -10.69 -0.40 6.63
N LYS A 221 -10.36 0.45 7.62
CA LYS A 221 -11.04 1.73 7.88
C LYS A 221 -10.37 2.92 7.23
N LEU A 222 -9.26 2.71 6.52
CA LEU A 222 -8.50 3.78 5.91
C LEU A 222 -9.07 4.14 4.53
N TRP A 223 -9.34 5.43 4.34
CA TRP A 223 -9.89 6.00 3.12
C TRP A 223 -8.98 7.11 2.60
N MET A 224 -9.05 7.38 1.31
CA MET A 224 -8.36 8.49 0.66
C MET A 224 -9.38 9.48 0.08
N LEU A 225 -9.15 10.76 0.33
CA LEU A 225 -9.92 11.83 -0.31
C LEU A 225 -9.45 12.02 -1.76
N PHE A 226 -10.37 11.96 -2.71
CA PHE A 226 -10.11 12.22 -4.11
C PHE A 226 -10.41 13.70 -4.42
N LYS A 227 -9.40 14.54 -4.19
CA LYS A 227 -9.47 15.99 -4.42
C LYS A 227 -8.20 16.46 -5.12
N ASN A 228 -8.30 16.75 -6.42
CA ASN A 228 -7.18 17.20 -7.25
C ASN A 228 -7.42 18.61 -7.85
N ALA A 229 -8.39 19.37 -7.32
CA ALA A 229 -8.70 20.72 -7.73
C ALA A 229 -9.05 21.59 -6.52
N GLU A 230 -8.86 22.91 -6.62
CA GLU A 230 -9.18 23.86 -5.56
C GLU A 230 -10.69 23.89 -5.27
N SER A 231 -11.50 23.86 -6.32
CA SER A 231 -12.96 23.82 -6.23
C SER A 231 -13.50 22.61 -6.97
N PHE A 232 -14.63 22.10 -6.52
CA PHE A 232 -15.29 21.01 -7.19
C PHE A 232 -15.80 21.46 -8.56
N SER A 233 -15.45 20.71 -9.59
CA SER A 233 -16.09 20.78 -10.89
C SER A 233 -16.55 19.37 -11.28
N GLN A 234 -17.76 19.27 -11.80
CA GLN A 234 -18.33 17.98 -12.17
C GLN A 234 -17.56 17.36 -13.33
N LYS A 235 -16.92 16.23 -13.09
CA LYS A 235 -16.27 15.40 -14.10
C LYS A 235 -17.15 14.19 -14.37
N LEU A 236 -17.88 14.24 -15.46
CA LEU A 236 -18.72 13.10 -15.88
C LEU A 236 -17.87 12.14 -16.70
N THR A 237 -18.31 10.89 -16.74
CA THR A 237 -17.71 9.87 -17.60
C THR A 237 -17.70 10.38 -19.04
N PRO A 238 -16.51 10.41 -19.69
CA PRO A 238 -16.43 10.84 -21.07
C PRO A 238 -17.31 9.98 -21.97
N LEU A 239 -18.12 10.62 -22.79
CA LEU A 239 -18.95 9.94 -23.78
C LEU A 239 -18.17 9.75 -25.07
N ARG A 240 -17.97 8.49 -25.46
CA ARG A 240 -17.29 8.15 -26.71
C ARG A 240 -18.06 8.70 -27.91
N VAL A 241 -17.36 9.39 -28.81
CA VAL A 241 -17.93 9.89 -30.05
C VAL A 241 -18.23 8.73 -30.97
N ASN A 242 -19.48 8.59 -31.39
CA ASN A 242 -19.88 7.55 -32.33
C ASN A 242 -19.80 8.03 -33.78
N PHE A 243 -19.62 7.09 -34.70
CA PHE A 243 -19.74 7.30 -36.14
C PHE A 243 -20.73 6.27 -36.70
N THR A 244 -21.87 6.74 -37.20
CA THR A 244 -22.95 5.90 -37.69
C THR A 244 -23.00 5.81 -39.22
N THR A 245 -22.39 6.80 -39.90
CA THR A 245 -22.29 6.85 -41.35
C THR A 245 -20.88 7.28 -41.77
N LYS A 246 -20.42 6.81 -42.91
CA LYS A 246 -19.16 7.24 -43.52
C LYS A 246 -19.23 7.23 -45.04
N ASN A 247 -18.39 8.04 -45.70
CA ASN A 247 -18.19 7.99 -47.12
C ASN A 247 -17.71 6.60 -47.54
N ALA A 248 -18.25 6.05 -48.65
CA ALA A 248 -17.94 4.72 -49.15
C ALA A 248 -16.45 4.52 -49.48
N ALA A 249 -15.69 5.59 -49.70
CA ALA A 249 -14.26 5.53 -49.96
C ALA A 249 -13.41 5.34 -48.66
N LEU A 250 -14.00 5.49 -47.48
CA LEU A 250 -13.35 5.19 -46.19
C LEU A 250 -13.51 3.71 -45.83
N THR A 251 -12.41 3.05 -45.60
CA THR A 251 -12.39 1.64 -45.18
C THR A 251 -12.69 1.49 -43.69
N ASN A 252 -12.92 0.25 -43.23
CA ASN A 252 -13.08 -0.02 -41.81
C ASN A 252 -11.74 0.13 -41.01
N ALA A 253 -10.60 0.05 -41.70
CA ALA A 253 -9.30 0.33 -41.10
C ALA A 253 -9.11 1.84 -40.80
N GLU A 254 -9.79 2.72 -41.54
CA GLU A 254 -9.70 4.16 -41.37
C GLU A 254 -10.77 4.72 -40.44
N VAL A 255 -12.02 4.32 -40.62
CA VAL A 255 -13.13 4.63 -39.69
C VAL A 255 -14.00 3.38 -39.57
N ASN A 256 -13.99 2.83 -38.38
CA ASN A 256 -14.77 1.65 -38.02
C ASN A 256 -16.07 2.08 -37.32
N LEU A 257 -17.21 1.85 -38.00
CA LEU A 257 -18.53 2.24 -37.45
C LEU A 257 -19.03 1.34 -36.32
N THR A 258 -18.37 0.19 -36.07
CA THR A 258 -18.75 -0.71 -34.98
C THR A 258 -17.96 -0.40 -33.69
N THR A 259 -16.67 -0.08 -33.85
CA THR A 259 -15.78 0.18 -32.72
C THR A 259 -15.48 1.66 -32.53
N ASP A 260 -16.00 2.56 -33.38
CA ASP A 260 -15.73 3.99 -33.41
C ASP A 260 -14.22 4.34 -33.42
N GLU A 261 -13.41 3.41 -33.93
CA GLU A 261 -11.98 3.61 -34.06
C GLU A 261 -11.62 4.31 -35.36
N ILE A 262 -10.65 5.21 -35.25
CA ILE A 262 -10.04 5.89 -36.38
C ILE A 262 -8.61 5.38 -36.50
N GLY A 263 -8.25 4.91 -37.67
CA GLY A 263 -6.93 4.35 -37.95
C GLY A 263 -6.45 4.67 -39.35
N PHE A 264 -5.59 3.82 -39.89
CA PHE A 264 -4.93 4.10 -41.16
C PHE A 264 -4.95 2.87 -42.11
N GLN A 265 -5.15 3.16 -43.37
CA GLN A 265 -4.92 2.18 -44.44
C GLN A 265 -3.74 2.69 -45.28
N GLY A 266 -2.58 2.07 -45.11
CA GLY A 266 -1.35 2.42 -45.82
C GLY A 266 -0.65 3.67 -45.21
N THR A 267 0.61 3.83 -45.61
CA THR A 267 1.46 4.96 -45.21
C THR A 267 1.10 6.22 -46.01
N GLY A 268 1.56 7.37 -45.52
CA GLY A 268 1.35 8.66 -46.16
C GLY A 268 0.76 9.70 -45.25
N TYR A 269 0.65 10.91 -45.75
CA TYR A 269 0.15 12.04 -44.94
C TYR A 269 -1.34 11.93 -44.65
N ARG A 270 -1.71 12.19 -43.39
CA ARG A 270 -3.11 12.23 -42.93
C ARG A 270 -3.36 13.51 -42.15
N ASN A 271 -4.51 14.10 -42.41
CA ASN A 271 -5.09 15.18 -41.59
C ASN A 271 -6.50 14.76 -41.21
N VAL A 272 -6.75 14.63 -39.90
CA VAL A 272 -8.06 14.21 -39.39
C VAL A 272 -8.58 15.24 -38.43
N ARG A 273 -9.79 15.72 -38.70
CA ARG A 273 -10.49 16.74 -37.93
C ARG A 273 -11.77 16.19 -37.33
N LEU A 274 -12.09 16.63 -36.13
CA LEU A 274 -13.39 16.43 -35.50
C LEU A 274 -14.11 17.80 -35.39
N GLN A 275 -15.28 17.87 -35.96
CA GLN A 275 -16.22 18.98 -35.71
C GLN A 275 -17.30 18.51 -34.75
N ILE A 276 -17.49 19.25 -33.66
CA ILE A 276 -18.59 19.08 -32.72
C ILE A 276 -19.55 20.21 -32.90
N THR A 277 -20.84 19.88 -33.03
CA THR A 277 -21.93 20.88 -33.10
C THR A 277 -22.85 20.68 -31.90
N THR A 278 -22.99 21.73 -31.08
CA THR A 278 -23.80 21.71 -29.85
C THR A 278 -24.47 23.06 -29.64
N ALA A 279 -25.63 23.06 -28.99
CA ALA A 279 -26.31 24.27 -28.53
C ALA A 279 -25.86 24.66 -27.11
N SER A 280 -24.97 23.88 -26.46
CA SER A 280 -24.49 24.18 -25.12
C SER A 280 -23.58 25.41 -25.11
N THR A 281 -23.79 26.28 -24.14
CA THR A 281 -22.93 27.44 -23.85
C THR A 281 -21.92 27.16 -22.73
N GLN A 282 -21.95 25.93 -22.17
CA GLN A 282 -21.04 25.50 -21.12
C GLN A 282 -19.78 24.83 -21.71
N PRO A 283 -18.65 25.00 -21.06
CA PRO A 283 -17.40 24.38 -21.52
C PRO A 283 -17.46 22.85 -21.47
N TYR A 284 -16.78 22.23 -22.44
CA TYR A 284 -16.56 20.79 -22.52
C TYR A 284 -15.14 20.50 -23.03
N ASP A 285 -14.68 19.27 -22.81
CA ASP A 285 -13.39 18.81 -23.26
C ASP A 285 -13.54 17.73 -24.35
N ILE A 286 -12.67 17.78 -25.33
CA ILE A 286 -12.52 16.72 -26.36
C ILE A 286 -11.28 15.92 -25.99
N LEU A 287 -11.47 14.64 -25.69
CA LEU A 287 -10.40 13.72 -25.29
C LEU A 287 -10.03 12.84 -26.47
N VAL A 288 -8.73 12.72 -26.73
CA VAL A 288 -8.15 11.90 -27.80
C VAL A 288 -7.41 10.74 -27.16
N TYR A 289 -7.82 9.51 -27.45
CA TYR A 289 -7.15 8.30 -27.01
C TYR A 289 -6.43 7.66 -28.17
N LYS A 290 -5.21 7.18 -27.92
CA LYS A 290 -4.40 6.39 -28.84
C LYS A 290 -4.15 5.02 -28.23
N ASN A 291 -4.56 3.95 -28.92
CA ASN A 291 -4.43 2.57 -28.43
C ASN A 291 -5.02 2.40 -27.00
N ASN A 292 -6.18 3.02 -26.75
CA ASN A 292 -6.90 3.06 -25.48
C ASN A 292 -6.23 3.85 -24.33
N ALA A 293 -5.10 4.51 -24.56
CA ALA A 293 -4.47 5.42 -23.60
C ALA A 293 -4.77 6.87 -23.96
N LEU A 294 -5.03 7.73 -22.97
CA LEU A 294 -5.22 9.16 -23.21
C LEU A 294 -3.96 9.75 -23.85
N HIS A 295 -4.10 10.30 -25.05
CA HIS A 295 -3.01 10.85 -25.85
C HIS A 295 -2.97 12.37 -25.83
N GLY A 296 -4.14 13.02 -25.79
CA GLY A 296 -4.25 14.46 -25.76
C GLY A 296 -5.67 14.93 -25.47
N SER A 297 -5.83 16.22 -25.22
CA SER A 297 -7.13 16.84 -24.98
C SER A 297 -7.19 18.28 -25.48
N TYR A 298 -8.38 18.70 -25.88
CA TYR A 298 -8.75 20.08 -26.11
C TYR A 298 -9.70 20.48 -25.00
N ALA A 299 -9.21 21.23 -24.03
CA ALA A 299 -9.94 21.54 -22.81
C ALA A 299 -10.68 22.89 -22.89
N GLY A 300 -11.85 22.97 -22.24
CA GLY A 300 -12.61 24.21 -22.08
C GLY A 300 -13.22 24.74 -23.36
N VAL A 301 -13.55 23.91 -24.35
CA VAL A 301 -14.21 24.30 -25.60
C VAL A 301 -15.62 24.78 -25.29
N ILE A 302 -16.04 25.90 -25.88
CA ILE A 302 -17.39 26.46 -25.73
C ILE A 302 -18.07 26.53 -27.09
N GLY A 303 -19.30 26.03 -27.18
CA GLY A 303 -20.06 26.00 -28.42
C GLY A 303 -19.49 25.00 -29.46
N ASN A 304 -19.60 25.33 -30.73
CA ASN A 304 -19.13 24.45 -31.80
C ASN A 304 -17.58 24.41 -31.88
N SER A 305 -17.03 23.29 -32.20
CA SER A 305 -15.58 23.13 -32.41
C SER A 305 -15.27 22.53 -33.79
N ASN A 306 -14.02 22.67 -34.22
CA ASN A 306 -13.50 22.06 -35.43
C ASN A 306 -11.98 21.84 -35.29
N ASP A 307 -11.58 20.81 -34.54
CA ASP A 307 -10.21 20.61 -34.10
C ASP A 307 -9.51 19.51 -34.88
N ILE A 308 -8.22 19.72 -35.16
CA ILE A 308 -7.37 18.74 -35.84
C ILE A 308 -6.66 17.92 -34.77
N PHE A 309 -6.85 16.61 -34.73
CA PHE A 309 -6.18 15.74 -33.77
C PHE A 309 -5.12 14.81 -34.39
N ILE A 310 -5.10 14.66 -35.74
CA ILE A 310 -4.03 13.99 -36.49
C ILE A 310 -3.61 14.90 -37.62
N ASN A 311 -2.32 15.20 -37.71
CA ASN A 311 -1.73 16.01 -38.79
C ASN A 311 -0.29 15.60 -39.01
N GLU A 312 -0.09 14.36 -39.53
CA GLU A 312 1.22 13.74 -39.62
C GLU A 312 1.36 12.77 -40.81
N PHE A 313 2.61 12.39 -41.07
CA PHE A 313 2.93 11.38 -42.04
C PHE A 313 2.91 9.99 -41.37
N ILE A 314 2.00 9.12 -41.79
CA ILE A 314 1.87 7.77 -41.25
C ILE A 314 2.96 6.87 -41.80
N THR A 315 3.74 6.28 -40.92
CA THR A 315 4.84 5.36 -41.22
C THR A 315 4.42 3.89 -41.02
N THR A 316 5.31 2.97 -41.33
CA THR A 316 5.11 1.54 -41.02
C THR A 316 5.02 1.23 -39.56
N GLN A 317 5.56 2.12 -38.68
CA GLN A 317 5.49 1.97 -37.22
C GLN A 317 4.15 2.47 -36.66
N SER A 318 3.60 3.57 -37.22
CA SER A 318 2.36 4.18 -36.75
C SER A 318 1.09 3.70 -37.48
N ILE A 319 1.22 2.85 -38.53
CA ILE A 319 0.08 2.40 -39.31
C ILE A 319 -0.95 1.58 -38.50
N ASN A 320 -0.51 0.93 -37.43
CA ASN A 320 -1.36 0.13 -36.56
C ASN A 320 -2.00 0.93 -35.41
N ASP A 321 -1.66 2.20 -35.29
CA ASP A 321 -2.24 3.05 -34.24
C ASP A 321 -3.74 3.24 -34.46
N LYS A 322 -4.50 3.15 -33.37
CA LYS A 322 -5.94 3.36 -33.32
C LYS A 322 -6.26 4.53 -32.42
N PHE A 323 -7.10 5.41 -32.91
CA PHE A 323 -7.57 6.56 -32.17
C PHE A 323 -9.05 6.44 -31.88
N THR A 324 -9.46 6.86 -30.69
CA THR A 324 -10.86 7.06 -30.30
C THR A 324 -11.03 8.41 -29.66
N LEU A 325 -12.21 8.97 -29.82
CA LEU A 325 -12.53 10.31 -29.34
C LEU A 325 -13.65 10.22 -28.31
N ALA A 326 -13.60 11.07 -27.29
CA ALA A 326 -14.67 11.19 -26.32
C ALA A 326 -14.91 12.67 -25.94
N ILE A 327 -16.13 12.97 -25.56
CA ILE A 327 -16.53 14.30 -25.05
C ILE A 327 -16.81 14.18 -23.56
N GLN A 328 -16.17 15.05 -22.80
CA GLN A 328 -16.44 15.21 -21.36
C GLN A 328 -17.03 16.61 -21.15
N GLY A 329 -18.24 16.69 -20.61
CA GLY A 329 -18.97 17.95 -20.43
C GLY A 329 -20.06 17.81 -19.38
N GLN A 330 -21.01 18.71 -19.34
CA GLN A 330 -22.10 18.67 -18.37
C GLN A 330 -23.19 17.66 -18.74
N ALA A 331 -23.86 17.10 -17.73
CA ALA A 331 -25.00 16.22 -17.90
C ALA A 331 -26.11 16.90 -18.74
N GLY A 332 -26.65 16.16 -19.70
CA GLY A 332 -27.68 16.65 -20.59
C GLY A 332 -27.17 17.46 -21.81
N MET A 333 -25.86 17.74 -21.91
CA MET A 333 -25.29 18.32 -23.11
C MET A 333 -25.48 17.38 -24.30
N SER A 334 -26.16 17.86 -25.35
CA SER A 334 -26.32 17.09 -26.59
C SER A 334 -25.43 17.70 -27.68
N PHE A 335 -24.84 16.82 -28.49
CA PHE A 335 -23.95 17.19 -29.58
C PHE A 335 -24.07 16.21 -30.76
N THR A 336 -23.67 16.66 -31.94
CA THR A 336 -23.43 15.85 -33.12
C THR A 336 -21.98 15.95 -33.51
N SER A 337 -21.44 14.89 -34.14
CA SER A 337 -20.05 14.79 -34.56
C SER A 337 -19.93 14.65 -36.08
N LEU A 338 -18.95 15.33 -36.66
CA LEU A 338 -18.55 15.19 -38.06
C LEU A 338 -17.03 15.04 -38.13
N LEU A 339 -16.57 13.90 -38.60
CA LEU A 339 -15.16 13.63 -38.86
C LEU A 339 -14.83 13.98 -40.29
N THR A 340 -13.77 14.75 -40.52
CA THR A 340 -13.17 14.95 -41.85
C THR A 340 -11.82 14.24 -41.89
N TYR A 341 -11.72 13.23 -42.73
CA TYR A 341 -10.53 12.40 -42.92
C TYR A 341 -9.87 12.73 -44.24
N THR A 342 -8.69 13.33 -44.24
CA THR A 342 -7.96 13.77 -45.44
C THR A 342 -6.76 12.90 -45.67
N ARG A 343 -6.65 12.35 -46.88
CA ARG A 343 -5.48 11.63 -47.41
C ARG A 343 -4.68 12.58 -48.29
N GLY A 344 -3.34 12.60 -48.12
CA GLY A 344 -2.43 13.42 -48.92
C GLY A 344 -2.25 14.83 -48.41
N PHE A 345 -1.42 15.62 -49.09
CA PHE A 345 -1.02 16.96 -48.74
C PHE A 345 -1.11 17.92 -49.95
N GLY A 346 -1.43 19.19 -49.70
CA GLY A 346 -1.52 20.22 -50.73
C GLY A 346 -2.63 19.99 -51.75
N SER A 347 -2.37 20.25 -53.04
CA SER A 347 -3.35 20.12 -54.15
C SER A 347 -3.76 18.67 -54.45
N SER A 348 -3.04 17.68 -53.95
CA SER A 348 -3.39 16.25 -54.10
C SER A 348 -4.19 15.70 -52.90
N ALA A 349 -4.53 16.52 -51.93
CA ALA A 349 -5.30 16.11 -50.76
C ALA A 349 -6.77 15.82 -51.10
N VAL A 350 -7.26 14.66 -50.64
CA VAL A 350 -8.67 14.28 -50.81
C VAL A 350 -9.30 14.04 -49.46
N SER A 351 -10.43 14.72 -49.19
CA SER A 351 -11.12 14.64 -47.94
C SER A 351 -12.40 13.81 -48.04
N TYR A 352 -12.63 13.00 -47.01
CA TYR A 352 -13.81 12.17 -46.85
C TYR A 352 -14.43 12.44 -45.47
N THR A 353 -15.70 12.16 -45.30
CA THR A 353 -16.41 12.43 -44.05
C THR A 353 -17.00 11.16 -43.43
N ALA A 354 -17.06 11.15 -42.09
CA ALA A 354 -17.90 10.25 -41.33
C ALA A 354 -18.67 11.05 -40.29
N SER A 355 -19.91 10.69 -39.99
CA SER A 355 -20.74 11.43 -39.03
C SER A 355 -21.40 10.50 -38.03
N GLY A 356 -21.61 11.01 -36.83
CA GLY A 356 -22.37 10.37 -35.75
C GLY A 356 -23.80 10.90 -35.64
N THR A 357 -24.63 10.15 -34.95
CA THR A 357 -25.95 10.61 -34.52
C THR A 357 -25.83 11.59 -33.35
N SER A 358 -26.93 12.27 -33.03
CA SER A 358 -26.97 13.10 -31.81
C SER A 358 -26.73 12.22 -30.58
N GLN A 359 -25.78 12.64 -29.76
CA GLN A 359 -25.43 12.00 -28.48
C GLN A 359 -25.68 12.97 -27.34
N THR A 360 -26.04 12.47 -26.17
CA THR A 360 -26.26 13.27 -24.96
C THR A 360 -25.40 12.74 -23.83
N ILE A 361 -24.65 13.63 -23.19
CA ILE A 361 -23.79 13.26 -22.05
C ILE A 361 -24.68 12.85 -20.87
N GLY A 362 -24.41 11.67 -20.32
CA GLY A 362 -25.10 11.13 -19.17
C GLY A 362 -24.75 11.86 -17.86
N SER A 363 -25.42 11.50 -16.79
CA SER A 363 -25.16 12.05 -15.44
C SER A 363 -24.19 11.17 -14.61
N THR A 364 -23.48 10.26 -15.22
CA THR A 364 -22.54 9.37 -14.51
C THR A 364 -21.22 10.12 -14.24
N ILE A 365 -20.87 10.23 -12.95
CA ILE A 365 -19.61 10.86 -12.52
C ILE A 365 -18.42 9.95 -12.78
N ASP A 366 -17.31 10.53 -13.23
CA ASP A 366 -16.02 9.85 -13.36
C ASP A 366 -15.21 10.04 -12.08
N ILE A 367 -15.18 8.99 -11.25
CA ILE A 367 -14.48 9.03 -9.96
C ILE A 367 -12.96 9.14 -10.16
N GLY A 368 -12.40 8.42 -11.14
CA GLY A 368 -10.97 8.47 -11.45
C GLY A 368 -10.46 9.87 -11.79
N GLY A 369 -11.32 10.71 -12.38
CA GLY A 369 -11.00 12.09 -12.70
C GLY A 369 -10.66 12.98 -11.50
N TYR A 370 -10.97 12.57 -10.27
CA TYR A 370 -10.66 13.30 -9.03
C TYR A 370 -9.44 12.75 -8.28
N ALA A 371 -8.81 11.70 -8.79
CA ALA A 371 -7.66 11.08 -8.13
C ALA A 371 -6.54 12.11 -7.86
N PRO A 372 -5.97 12.14 -6.64
CA PRO A 372 -4.84 13.00 -6.33
C PRO A 372 -3.60 12.61 -7.14
N ASP A 373 -2.69 13.57 -7.33
CA ASP A 373 -1.41 13.33 -8.01
C ASP A 373 -0.47 12.56 -7.10
N LEU A 374 -0.50 11.24 -7.22
CA LEU A 374 0.29 10.31 -6.42
C LEU A 374 0.76 9.15 -7.31
N LYS A 375 2.05 8.82 -7.26
CA LYS A 375 2.58 7.60 -7.88
C LYS A 375 2.14 6.38 -7.07
N LEU A 376 1.88 5.27 -7.77
CA LEU A 376 1.46 4.02 -7.13
C LEU A 376 2.55 3.48 -6.20
N ILE A 377 3.82 3.60 -6.59
CA ILE A 377 4.93 3.19 -5.75
C ILE A 377 5.04 4.05 -4.47
N ASP A 378 4.75 5.36 -4.57
CA ASP A 378 4.78 6.25 -3.41
C ASP A 378 3.62 5.92 -2.44
N LEU A 379 2.45 5.51 -2.96
CA LEU A 379 1.35 5.02 -2.13
C LEU A 379 1.77 3.79 -1.32
N ILE A 380 2.29 2.76 -1.98
CA ILE A 380 2.73 1.51 -1.31
C ILE A 380 3.85 1.81 -0.30
N THR A 381 4.86 2.57 -0.72
CA THR A 381 5.97 2.98 0.15
C THR A 381 5.49 3.80 1.34
N GLY A 382 4.53 4.69 1.12
CA GLY A 382 3.91 5.50 2.17
C GLY A 382 3.22 4.63 3.22
N LEU A 383 2.47 3.60 2.82
CA LEU A 383 1.84 2.65 3.73
C LEU A 383 2.88 1.83 4.52
N ILE A 384 3.88 1.32 3.83
CA ILE A 384 4.98 0.57 4.46
C ILE A 384 5.65 1.43 5.52
N LYS A 385 5.96 2.68 5.21
CA LYS A 385 6.56 3.63 6.14
C LYS A 385 5.62 4.05 7.26
N MET A 386 4.32 4.24 6.99
CA MET A 386 3.35 4.67 8.00
C MET A 386 3.16 3.62 9.08
N PHE A 387 3.07 2.36 8.71
CA PHE A 387 2.75 1.25 9.59
C PHE A 387 3.94 0.33 9.90
N ASN A 388 5.15 0.72 9.50
CA ASN A 388 6.37 -0.07 9.71
C ASN A 388 6.21 -1.50 9.21
N LEU A 389 5.77 -1.65 7.94
CA LEU A 389 5.53 -2.94 7.33
C LEU A 389 6.78 -3.49 6.65
N VAL A 390 6.82 -4.80 6.52
CA VAL A 390 7.71 -5.53 5.62
C VAL A 390 6.88 -6.01 4.44
N ILE A 391 7.39 -5.83 3.24
CA ILE A 391 6.82 -6.43 2.03
C ILE A 391 7.63 -7.65 1.66
N ILE A 392 6.99 -8.82 1.67
CA ILE A 392 7.65 -10.09 1.40
C ILE A 392 7.09 -10.65 0.10
N PRO A 393 7.89 -10.70 -0.95
CA PRO A 393 7.48 -11.37 -2.17
C PRO A 393 7.46 -12.89 -1.94
N GLN A 394 6.29 -13.49 -2.11
CA GLN A 394 6.09 -14.93 -2.00
C GLN A 394 6.37 -15.64 -3.34
N ASP A 395 6.00 -14.98 -4.44
CA ASP A 395 6.26 -15.40 -5.82
C ASP A 395 6.39 -14.18 -6.75
N GLU A 396 6.26 -14.36 -8.06
CA GLU A 396 6.41 -13.27 -9.04
C GLU A 396 5.31 -12.22 -8.98
N THR A 397 4.14 -12.56 -8.43
CA THR A 397 2.93 -11.73 -8.41
C THR A 397 2.38 -11.49 -7.02
N THR A 398 2.73 -12.34 -6.03
CA THR A 398 2.18 -12.31 -4.68
C THR A 398 3.13 -11.61 -3.71
N TYR A 399 2.62 -10.61 -3.01
CA TYR A 399 3.33 -9.80 -2.03
C TYR A 399 2.58 -9.81 -0.70
N GLU A 400 3.26 -10.27 0.34
CA GLU A 400 2.72 -10.26 1.69
C GLU A 400 3.12 -8.98 2.43
N LEU A 401 2.13 -8.31 3.02
CA LEU A 401 2.29 -7.12 3.85
C LEU A 401 2.11 -7.50 5.31
N ILE A 402 3.18 -7.39 6.09
CA ILE A 402 3.18 -7.80 7.49
C ILE A 402 3.88 -6.73 8.35
N PRO A 403 3.36 -6.35 9.52
CA PRO A 403 4.08 -5.50 10.45
C PRO A 403 5.45 -6.10 10.82
N LEU A 404 6.51 -5.27 10.81
CA LEU A 404 7.90 -5.71 11.05
C LEU A 404 8.04 -6.57 12.29
N GLU A 405 7.32 -6.19 13.31
CA GLU A 405 7.39 -6.90 14.55
C GLU A 405 6.72 -8.28 14.48
N LEU A 406 5.56 -8.43 13.86
CA LEU A 406 4.95 -9.73 13.60
C LEU A 406 5.85 -10.61 12.72
N TYR A 407 6.50 -10.00 11.73
CA TYR A 407 7.47 -10.70 10.89
C TYR A 407 8.54 -11.41 11.72
N TYR A 408 9.13 -10.74 12.72
CA TYR A 408 10.10 -11.36 13.60
C TYR A 408 9.46 -12.32 14.61
N ASN A 409 8.21 -12.12 15.00
CA ASN A 409 7.54 -13.02 15.95
C ASN A 409 7.18 -14.36 15.33
N ASP A 410 6.92 -14.40 14.04
CA ASP A 410 6.65 -15.65 13.30
C ASP A 410 7.92 -16.45 13.03
N GLY A 411 9.11 -15.86 13.28
CA GLY A 411 10.39 -16.52 13.15
C GLY A 411 10.65 -17.54 14.26
N ARG A 412 11.34 -18.61 13.90
CA ARG A 412 11.76 -19.66 14.84
C ARG A 412 12.99 -19.20 15.63
N TYR A 413 13.18 -19.79 16.79
CA TYR A 413 14.42 -19.66 17.53
C TYR A 413 15.40 -20.73 17.08
N ASN A 414 16.54 -20.33 16.53
CA ASN A 414 17.60 -21.22 16.04
C ASN A 414 18.86 -21.03 16.90
N ASP A 415 19.21 -22.03 17.67
CA ASP A 415 20.49 -22.06 18.40
C ASP A 415 21.60 -22.51 17.47
N ILE A 416 22.46 -21.59 17.10
CA ILE A 416 23.60 -21.80 16.20
C ILE A 416 24.93 -21.81 16.97
N SER A 417 24.91 -21.93 18.30
CA SER A 417 26.12 -21.87 19.14
C SER A 417 27.21 -22.83 18.70
N ALA A 418 26.83 -24.00 18.19
CA ALA A 418 27.76 -25.03 17.70
C ALA A 418 28.32 -24.72 16.29
N ASN A 419 27.65 -23.87 15.53
CA ASN A 419 28.01 -23.55 14.14
C ASN A 419 28.96 -22.33 14.05
N VAL A 420 29.07 -21.54 15.14
CA VAL A 420 29.85 -20.30 15.16
C VAL A 420 31.35 -20.61 15.18
N ILE A 421 32.08 -19.96 14.28
CA ILE A 421 33.54 -19.92 14.29
C ILE A 421 33.97 -18.89 15.34
N THR A 422 34.52 -19.36 16.45
CA THR A 422 34.78 -18.50 17.61
C THR A 422 36.03 -17.62 17.48
N ASP A 423 36.85 -17.86 16.46
CA ASP A 423 38.14 -17.15 16.30
C ASP A 423 38.01 -15.69 15.90
N GLU A 424 36.90 -15.34 15.22
CA GLU A 424 36.64 -13.97 14.79
C GLU A 424 35.15 -13.61 15.06
N ILE A 425 34.91 -12.78 16.04
CA ILE A 425 33.60 -12.17 16.31
C ILE A 425 33.77 -10.66 16.40
N ASP A 426 33.22 -9.93 15.46
CA ASP A 426 33.22 -8.47 15.48
C ASP A 426 32.02 -7.94 16.25
N LEU A 427 32.26 -7.07 17.20
CA LEU A 427 31.22 -6.32 17.92
C LEU A 427 31.29 -4.86 17.50
N LYS A 428 30.25 -4.39 16.85
CA LYS A 428 30.13 -2.99 16.43
C LYS A 428 29.00 -2.30 17.18
N LYS A 429 29.10 -0.99 17.38
CA LYS A 429 27.97 -0.20 17.83
C LYS A 429 26.88 -0.22 16.77
N THR A 430 25.61 -0.20 17.19
CA THR A 430 24.50 0.01 16.28
C THR A 430 24.55 1.42 15.67
N SER A 431 23.96 1.60 14.50
CA SER A 431 23.77 2.94 13.96
C SER A 431 22.87 3.74 14.88
N MET A 432 23.41 4.81 15.46
CA MET A 432 22.65 5.72 16.30
C MET A 432 22.36 7.00 15.53
N TYR A 433 21.22 7.61 15.82
CA TYR A 433 20.80 8.84 15.18
C TYR A 433 20.66 9.94 16.22
N LYS A 434 21.19 11.12 15.92
CA LYS A 434 20.97 12.29 16.78
C LYS A 434 19.55 12.81 16.67
N ASN A 435 19.06 12.90 15.44
CA ASN A 435 17.72 13.39 15.14
C ASN A 435 16.84 12.26 14.61
N ILE A 436 15.61 12.18 15.11
CA ILE A 436 14.59 11.24 14.68
C ILE A 436 13.37 12.04 14.28
N ASN A 437 13.02 11.97 12.99
CA ASN A 437 11.96 12.76 12.40
C ASN A 437 10.92 11.87 11.73
N PHE A 438 9.66 12.10 12.05
CA PHE A 438 8.51 11.50 11.39
C PHE A 438 7.65 12.63 10.84
N LYS A 439 7.46 12.68 9.52
CA LYS A 439 6.89 13.83 8.85
C LYS A 439 5.84 13.46 7.82
N TYR A 440 4.80 14.26 7.78
CA TYR A 440 3.86 14.37 6.69
C TYR A 440 4.31 15.43 5.67
N GLN A 441 3.65 15.48 4.51
CA GLN A 441 3.78 16.63 3.62
C GLN A 441 3.14 17.85 4.28
N THR A 442 3.76 19.01 4.07
CA THR A 442 3.27 20.25 4.65
C THR A 442 1.85 20.56 4.19
N SER A 443 0.95 20.79 5.14
CA SER A 443 -0.43 21.22 4.89
C SER A 443 -0.52 22.74 4.85
N GLU A 444 -1.22 23.27 3.84
CA GLU A 444 -1.56 24.70 3.73
C GLU A 444 -2.89 25.03 4.44
N ASN A 445 -3.51 24.05 5.10
CA ASN A 445 -4.77 24.23 5.82
C ASN A 445 -4.64 25.31 6.89
N ILE A 446 -5.64 26.18 6.98
CA ILE A 446 -5.66 27.30 7.93
C ILE A 446 -5.49 26.87 9.39
N LEU A 447 -6.05 25.71 9.77
CA LEU A 447 -5.91 25.18 11.15
C LEU A 447 -4.51 24.66 11.42
N ASN A 448 -3.94 23.89 10.45
CA ASN A 448 -2.55 23.44 10.55
C ASN A 448 -1.59 24.61 10.62
N THR A 449 -1.78 25.64 9.78
CA THR A 449 -0.95 26.85 9.80
C THR A 449 -1.03 27.56 11.14
N LYS A 450 -2.23 27.79 11.67
CA LYS A 450 -2.41 28.42 12.97
C LYS A 450 -1.82 27.60 14.13
N PHE A 451 -1.97 26.26 14.09
CA PHE A 451 -1.35 25.38 15.06
C PHE A 451 0.17 25.51 15.01
N ASN A 452 0.75 25.47 13.80
CA ASN A 452 2.19 25.58 13.62
C ASN A 452 2.71 26.96 14.08
N ASP A 453 2.03 28.05 13.77
CA ASP A 453 2.39 29.40 14.20
C ASP A 453 2.44 29.50 15.73
N LEU A 454 1.56 28.81 16.43
CA LEU A 454 1.48 28.86 17.90
C LEU A 454 2.46 27.89 18.58
N PHE A 455 2.69 26.72 18.02
CA PHE A 455 3.33 25.62 18.74
C PHE A 455 4.65 25.13 18.12
N LEU A 456 4.97 25.46 16.86
CA LEU A 456 6.17 24.94 16.20
C LEU A 456 7.45 25.34 16.94
N SER A 457 7.52 26.58 17.45
CA SER A 457 8.68 27.08 18.20
C SER A 457 8.92 26.35 19.54
N THR A 458 7.86 25.79 20.13
CA THR A 458 7.93 25.11 21.44
C THR A 458 8.02 23.60 21.30
N ARG A 459 7.44 23.02 20.26
CA ARG A 459 7.39 21.57 20.02
C ARG A 459 8.44 21.10 19.02
N ASN A 460 9.00 21.99 18.20
CA ASN A 460 9.96 21.72 17.14
C ASN A 460 9.45 20.75 16.02
N PHE A 461 8.13 20.56 15.91
CA PHE A 461 7.49 19.78 14.85
C PHE A 461 6.11 20.32 14.51
N ALA A 462 5.70 20.13 13.25
CA ALA A 462 4.40 20.57 12.74
C ALA A 462 3.25 19.66 13.23
N TYR A 463 2.00 20.08 12.99
CA TYR A 463 0.83 19.26 13.29
C TYR A 463 0.90 17.90 12.59
N GLY A 464 0.69 16.85 13.34
CA GLY A 464 0.74 15.47 12.88
C GLY A 464 2.13 14.85 12.86
N ASP A 465 3.18 15.65 12.90
CA ASP A 465 4.58 15.21 12.89
C ASP A 465 5.10 14.84 14.29
N LEU A 466 6.30 14.28 14.32
CA LEU A 466 7.04 14.03 15.53
C LEU A 466 8.54 14.21 15.27
N ALA A 467 9.22 14.89 16.17
CA ALA A 467 10.67 15.04 16.12
C ALA A 467 11.29 14.87 17.51
N TYR A 468 12.37 14.12 17.56
CA TYR A 468 13.19 13.94 18.74
C TYR A 468 14.64 14.29 18.45
N GLU A 469 15.30 14.91 19.43
CA GLU A 469 16.74 15.09 19.45
C GLU A 469 17.35 14.32 20.62
N GLN A 470 18.32 13.47 20.33
CA GLN A 470 19.12 12.77 21.32
C GLN A 470 20.24 13.69 21.81
N ILE A 471 20.05 14.34 22.95
CA ILE A 471 20.94 15.41 23.46
C ILE A 471 22.35 14.90 23.70
N ASP A 472 22.52 13.66 24.16
CA ASP A 472 23.81 13.07 24.52
C ASP A 472 24.42 12.22 23.39
N SER A 473 23.89 12.31 22.16
CA SER A 473 24.41 11.54 21.04
C SER A 473 25.72 12.11 20.50
N LEU A 474 26.74 11.26 20.38
CA LEU A 474 27.99 11.57 19.69
C LEU A 474 27.83 11.55 18.14
N GLU A 475 26.72 11.03 17.65
CA GLU A 475 26.42 10.93 16.21
C GLU A 475 25.71 12.20 15.74
N SER A 476 25.88 12.52 14.45
CA SER A 476 25.20 13.67 13.82
C SER A 476 24.14 13.23 12.79
N SER A 477 23.95 11.94 12.61
CA SER A 477 23.02 11.38 11.61
C SER A 477 21.56 11.59 11.98
N THR A 478 20.69 11.59 10.98
CA THR A 478 19.25 11.75 11.13
C THR A 478 18.53 10.50 10.60
N PHE A 479 17.63 9.97 11.41
CA PHE A 479 16.63 9.01 10.95
C PHE A 479 15.36 9.79 10.56
N SER A 480 14.91 9.65 9.32
CA SER A 480 13.73 10.37 8.83
C SER A 480 12.77 9.44 8.12
N VAL A 481 11.52 9.47 8.56
CA VAL A 481 10.40 8.82 7.88
C VAL A 481 9.51 9.92 7.31
N GLU A 482 9.52 10.08 6.01
CA GLU A 482 8.69 11.06 5.30
C GLU A 482 7.62 10.34 4.50
N LEU A 483 6.37 10.76 4.70
CA LEU A 483 5.21 10.21 4.01
C LEU A 483 4.85 11.08 2.80
N PRO A 484 4.27 10.51 1.74
CA PRO A 484 3.77 11.26 0.60
C PRO A 484 2.39 11.88 0.85
N PHE A 485 1.86 11.73 2.06
CA PHE A 485 0.53 12.15 2.47
C PHE A 485 0.57 13.47 3.24
N GLU A 486 -0.53 14.21 3.19
CA GLU A 486 -0.82 15.33 4.08
C GLU A 486 -1.64 14.84 5.27
N ASN A 487 -1.46 15.46 6.42
CA ASN A 487 -2.33 15.28 7.58
C ASN A 487 -3.01 16.61 7.91
N ALA A 488 -4.33 16.65 7.77
CA ALA A 488 -5.11 17.85 8.03
C ALA A 488 -5.76 17.83 9.42
N MET A 489 -5.73 18.98 10.09
CA MET A 489 -6.40 19.14 11.37
C MET A 489 -7.90 19.21 11.18
N TYR A 490 -8.63 18.37 11.91
CA TYR A 490 -10.08 18.36 11.94
C TYR A 490 -10.62 19.34 12.97
N GLU A 491 -11.75 19.95 12.67
CA GLU A 491 -12.47 20.84 13.55
C GLU A 491 -13.82 20.26 13.93
N ARG A 492 -14.05 20.10 15.25
CA ARG A 492 -15.37 19.79 15.79
C ARG A 492 -16.15 21.10 16.00
N LYS A 493 -17.30 21.22 15.36
CA LYS A 493 -18.08 22.47 15.39
C LYS A 493 -18.94 22.57 16.67
N SER A 494 -18.71 23.64 17.44
CA SER A 494 -19.60 24.13 18.53
C SER A 494 -20.16 23.03 19.45
N ASN A 495 -19.33 22.17 20.03
CA ASN A 495 -19.75 21.07 20.91
C ASN A 495 -20.78 20.10 20.27
N SER A 496 -20.90 20.12 18.95
CA SER A 496 -21.80 19.24 18.22
C SER A 496 -21.16 17.89 17.91
N ASN A 497 -21.94 16.98 17.32
CA ASN A 497 -21.44 15.73 16.74
C ASN A 497 -20.98 15.91 15.27
N PHE A 498 -20.70 17.13 14.84
CA PHE A 498 -20.23 17.43 13.50
C PHE A 498 -18.76 17.80 13.48
N GLN A 499 -18.01 17.11 12.65
CA GLN A 499 -16.58 17.31 12.46
C GLN A 499 -16.27 17.48 10.95
N THR A 500 -15.39 18.41 10.62
CA THR A 500 -15.05 18.76 9.24
C THR A 500 -13.58 19.17 9.09
N ILE A 501 -13.06 19.12 7.86
CA ILE A 501 -11.85 19.82 7.44
C ILE A 501 -12.28 21.04 6.64
N THR A 502 -11.59 22.17 6.83
CA THR A 502 -11.77 23.39 6.03
C THR A 502 -10.61 23.51 5.04
N PHE A 503 -10.84 23.30 3.74
CA PHE A 503 -9.81 23.41 2.69
C PHE A 503 -9.59 24.87 2.26
N LYS A 504 -9.18 25.69 3.21
CA LYS A 504 -8.83 27.10 3.04
C LYS A 504 -7.43 27.36 3.59
N LYS A 505 -6.67 28.22 2.89
CA LYS A 505 -5.42 28.79 3.40
C LYS A 505 -5.69 29.91 4.42
N SER A 506 -4.64 30.46 5.01
CA SER A 506 -4.76 31.57 5.98
C SER A 506 -5.34 32.84 5.37
N ASP A 507 -5.20 33.05 4.07
CA ASP A 507 -5.80 34.17 3.31
C ASP A 507 -7.22 33.86 2.81
N LEU A 508 -7.80 32.76 3.22
CA LEU A 508 -9.11 32.22 2.85
C LEU A 508 -9.22 31.78 1.38
N SER A 509 -8.14 31.74 0.62
CA SER A 509 -8.12 31.11 -0.69
C SER A 509 -8.25 29.57 -0.58
N ASN A 510 -8.74 28.95 -1.64
CA ASN A 510 -8.78 27.48 -1.73
C ASN A 510 -7.38 26.92 -1.98
N TYR A 511 -7.17 25.64 -1.67
CA TYR A 511 -5.97 24.93 -2.06
C TYR A 511 -6.26 23.47 -2.44
N ILE A 512 -5.31 22.86 -3.15
CA ILE A 512 -5.34 21.44 -3.48
C ILE A 512 -4.51 20.71 -2.42
N PRO A 513 -5.10 19.88 -1.56
CA PRO A 513 -4.34 19.13 -0.58
C PRO A 513 -3.40 18.12 -1.26
N LYS A 514 -2.30 17.77 -0.63
CA LYS A 514 -1.56 16.56 -0.95
C LYS A 514 -2.46 15.36 -0.66
N PRO A 515 -2.14 14.16 -1.16
CA PRO A 515 -2.96 12.97 -0.89
C PRO A 515 -3.29 12.87 0.60
N LEU A 516 -4.57 12.83 0.94
CA LEU A 516 -5.05 12.86 2.32
C LEU A 516 -5.69 11.53 2.69
N LEU A 517 -5.15 10.90 3.74
CA LEU A 517 -5.73 9.70 4.34
C LEU A 517 -6.59 10.06 5.54
N MET A 518 -7.62 9.26 5.80
CA MET A 518 -8.58 9.45 6.87
C MET A 518 -9.22 8.14 7.29
N TYR A 519 -9.64 8.04 8.54
CA TYR A 519 -10.41 6.91 9.04
C TYR A 519 -11.91 7.10 8.83
N ASP A 520 -12.58 6.06 8.39
CA ASP A 520 -14.03 5.93 8.36
C ASP A 520 -14.54 5.49 9.73
N ASN A 521 -15.22 6.38 10.42
CA ASN A 521 -15.87 6.14 11.71
C ASN A 521 -17.34 5.72 11.57
N GLY A 522 -17.77 5.40 10.36
CA GLY A 522 -19.14 5.01 10.08
C GLY A 522 -20.16 6.15 10.19
N VAL A 523 -21.42 5.79 10.07
CA VAL A 523 -22.53 6.76 10.13
C VAL A 523 -22.78 7.19 11.58
N GLN A 524 -22.76 8.51 11.79
CA GLN A 524 -22.96 9.16 13.09
C GLN A 524 -24.18 10.08 13.04
N THR A 525 -24.97 10.09 14.12
CA THR A 525 -26.09 11.03 14.27
C THR A 525 -25.57 12.45 14.50
N VAL A 526 -26.22 13.43 13.91
CA VAL A 526 -25.89 14.85 14.05
C VAL A 526 -27.09 15.64 14.59
N THR A 527 -26.87 16.47 15.60
CA THR A 527 -27.89 17.30 16.24
C THR A 527 -27.30 18.68 16.58
N PRO A 528 -27.91 19.79 16.09
CA PRO A 528 -29.02 19.91 15.12
C PRO A 528 -28.70 19.30 13.76
N ASN A 529 -29.77 18.98 13.00
CA ASN A 529 -29.67 18.39 11.67
C ASN A 529 -28.98 19.31 10.66
N ILE A 530 -28.30 18.72 9.69
CA ILE A 530 -27.63 19.45 8.62
C ILE A 530 -28.57 19.64 7.43
N LYS A 531 -28.49 20.80 6.78
CA LYS A 531 -29.21 21.13 5.54
C LYS A 531 -28.29 20.96 4.33
N ILE A 532 -28.82 20.26 3.33
CA ILE A 532 -28.15 20.08 2.03
C ILE A 532 -28.98 20.84 0.98
N ASP A 533 -28.36 21.77 0.28
CA ASP A 533 -28.97 22.49 -0.85
C ASP A 533 -28.98 21.57 -2.07
N LEU A 534 -30.15 21.35 -2.65
CA LEU A 534 -30.34 20.53 -3.85
C LEU A 534 -30.13 21.32 -5.16
N ASN A 535 -29.76 22.58 -5.07
CA ASN A 535 -29.61 23.51 -6.22
C ASN A 535 -30.88 23.67 -7.08
N THR A 536 -32.05 23.38 -6.50
CA THR A 536 -33.37 23.49 -7.13
C THR A 536 -34.28 24.49 -6.40
N GLY A 537 -33.73 25.25 -5.45
CA GLY A 537 -34.51 26.03 -4.48
C GLY A 537 -35.12 25.20 -3.34
N SER A 538 -34.79 23.90 -3.30
CA SER A 538 -35.25 22.96 -2.26
C SER A 538 -34.05 22.46 -1.42
N TYR A 539 -34.34 22.04 -0.21
CA TYR A 539 -33.33 21.59 0.76
C TYR A 539 -33.69 20.22 1.32
N SER A 540 -32.68 19.36 1.45
CA SER A 540 -32.78 18.11 2.20
C SER A 540 -32.27 18.30 3.63
N THR A 541 -32.84 17.56 4.57
CA THR A 541 -32.41 17.54 5.96
C THR A 541 -31.82 16.18 6.28
N ILE A 542 -30.53 16.14 6.66
CA ILE A 542 -29.89 14.91 7.08
C ILE A 542 -29.73 14.87 8.61
N VAL A 543 -30.07 13.74 9.22
CA VAL A 543 -30.02 13.48 10.67
C VAL A 543 -28.77 12.70 11.05
N GLN A 544 -28.08 12.17 10.05
CA GLN A 544 -26.87 11.38 10.22
C GLN A 544 -25.96 11.54 9.01
N TYR A 545 -24.66 11.33 9.20
CA TYR A 545 -23.67 11.37 8.13
C TYR A 545 -22.52 10.41 8.41
N ARG A 546 -21.84 9.93 7.38
CA ARG A 546 -20.63 9.14 7.49
C ARG A 546 -19.46 10.06 7.89
N ARG A 547 -18.96 9.85 9.10
CA ARG A 547 -17.91 10.66 9.68
C ARG A 547 -16.54 10.15 9.28
N PHE A 548 -15.71 11.05 8.80
CA PHE A 548 -14.30 10.81 8.57
C PHE A 548 -13.45 11.66 9.51
N SER A 549 -12.33 11.10 9.97
CA SER A 549 -11.44 11.73 10.95
C SER A 549 -10.02 11.22 10.78
N ASN A 550 -9.04 11.90 11.38
CA ASN A 550 -7.71 11.34 11.62
C ASN A 550 -7.68 10.36 12.80
N ASP A 551 -8.78 10.26 13.55
CA ASP A 551 -8.94 9.37 14.69
C ASP A 551 -9.96 8.27 14.37
N TYR A 552 -9.74 7.11 14.96
CA TYR A 552 -10.68 5.99 14.95
C TYR A 552 -10.73 5.36 16.35
N SER A 553 -11.89 4.94 16.81
CA SER A 553 -12.02 4.24 18.07
C SER A 553 -12.72 2.90 17.92
N ASN A 554 -12.07 1.88 18.45
CA ASN A 554 -12.64 0.56 18.66
C ASN A 554 -12.20 0.08 20.06
N GLY A 555 -12.68 0.77 21.12
CA GLY A 555 -12.17 0.58 22.48
C GLY A 555 -10.95 1.47 22.78
N THR A 556 -9.94 1.43 21.96
CA THR A 556 -8.76 2.31 22.03
C THR A 556 -8.83 3.35 20.91
N ILE A 557 -8.46 4.61 21.22
CA ILE A 557 -8.39 5.66 20.19
C ILE A 557 -7.09 5.53 19.44
N LEU A 558 -7.19 5.34 18.11
CA LEU A 558 -6.08 5.34 17.18
C LEU A 558 -6.05 6.67 16.44
N THR A 559 -4.87 7.18 16.14
CA THR A 559 -4.73 8.40 15.34
C THR A 559 -3.72 8.20 14.22
N LEU A 560 -3.89 8.95 13.14
CA LEU A 560 -2.91 9.08 12.06
C LEU A 560 -1.77 10.03 12.43
N ASN A 561 -1.82 10.72 13.56
CA ASN A 561 -0.71 11.55 14.03
C ASN A 561 0.46 10.69 14.49
N TRP A 562 1.68 11.15 14.23
CA TRP A 562 2.88 10.47 14.71
C TRP A 562 3.04 10.54 16.22
N GLY A 563 2.80 11.72 16.78
CA GLY A 563 2.94 11.97 18.21
C GLY A 563 1.61 11.96 18.98
N GLU A 564 1.70 12.26 20.26
CA GLU A 564 0.54 12.39 21.13
C GLU A 564 -0.27 13.64 20.79
N GLU A 565 -1.58 13.54 20.90
CA GLU A 565 -2.50 14.64 20.66
C GLU A 565 -3.79 14.48 21.47
N ILE A 566 -4.53 15.58 21.61
CA ILE A 566 -5.90 15.54 22.09
C ILE A 566 -6.82 15.33 20.88
N SER A 567 -7.54 14.21 20.85
CA SER A 567 -8.56 13.98 19.83
C SER A 567 -9.64 15.07 19.88
N THR A 568 -9.87 15.73 18.75
CA THR A 568 -10.92 16.75 18.64
C THR A 568 -12.32 16.17 18.78
N TRP A 569 -12.48 14.89 18.45
CA TRP A 569 -13.77 14.20 18.56
C TRP A 569 -14.00 13.63 19.95
N PHE A 570 -13.06 12.88 20.49
CA PHE A 570 -13.22 12.17 21.76
C PHE A 570 -12.90 13.06 22.96
N LEU A 571 -12.25 14.22 22.75
CA LEU A 571 -11.81 15.16 23.77
C LEU A 571 -10.94 14.50 24.85
N SER A 572 -10.20 13.49 24.45
CA SER A 572 -9.28 12.72 25.30
C SER A 572 -7.87 12.72 24.71
N ASN A 573 -6.88 12.56 25.58
CA ASN A 573 -5.50 12.44 25.13
C ASN A 573 -5.30 11.13 24.39
N VAL A 574 -4.74 11.20 23.18
CA VAL A 574 -4.37 10.04 22.37
C VAL A 574 -2.88 9.83 22.49
N SER A 575 -2.49 8.92 23.37
CA SER A 575 -1.08 8.57 23.58
C SER A 575 -0.56 7.55 22.56
N ASN A 576 -1.46 6.88 21.82
CA ASN A 576 -1.12 5.82 20.87
C ASN A 576 -1.04 6.34 19.41
N GLY A 577 -0.13 7.30 19.17
CA GLY A 577 0.22 7.74 17.83
C GLY A 577 0.94 6.67 17.02
N LEU A 578 1.13 6.90 15.70
CA LEU A 578 1.79 5.97 14.80
C LEU A 578 3.21 5.59 15.29
N TYR A 579 3.95 6.56 15.83
CA TYR A 579 5.28 6.29 16.38
C TYR A 579 5.24 5.25 17.49
N LYS A 580 4.43 5.48 18.51
CA LYS A 580 4.33 4.59 19.67
C LYS A 580 3.90 3.18 19.30
N ARG A 581 3.01 3.07 18.33
CA ARG A 581 2.48 1.76 17.91
C ARG A 581 3.42 0.98 17.02
N HIS A 582 4.15 1.66 16.12
CA HIS A 582 4.85 0.98 15.04
C HIS A 582 6.36 1.12 15.08
N TYR A 583 6.90 2.12 15.80
CA TYR A 583 8.32 2.44 15.77
C TYR A 583 9.00 2.43 17.12
N GLU A 584 8.27 2.65 18.22
CA GLU A 584 8.86 2.80 19.57
C GLU A 584 9.70 1.58 19.96
N ASN A 585 9.15 0.37 19.78
CA ASN A 585 9.87 -0.86 20.10
C ASN A 585 11.10 -1.07 19.21
N TYR A 586 10.94 -0.83 17.90
CA TYR A 586 12.02 -0.97 16.93
C TYR A 586 13.18 -0.01 17.25
N LEU A 587 12.89 1.27 17.39
CA LEU A 587 13.92 2.27 17.75
C LEU A 587 14.44 2.07 19.17
N GLY A 588 13.58 1.72 20.11
CA GLY A 588 13.97 1.39 21.48
C GLY A 588 14.98 0.24 21.54
N ASN A 589 14.84 -0.77 20.68
CA ASN A 589 15.82 -1.85 20.58
C ASN A 589 17.16 -1.35 19.98
N ILE A 590 17.12 -0.53 18.93
CA ILE A 590 18.32 0.05 18.31
C ILE A 590 19.07 0.97 19.29
N PHE A 591 18.35 1.83 20.01
CA PHE A 591 18.91 2.80 20.95
C PHE A 591 19.21 2.21 22.34
N ASN A 592 18.93 0.94 22.58
CA ASN A 592 19.28 0.32 23.84
C ASN A 592 20.80 0.37 24.04
N ILE A 593 21.26 0.87 25.18
CA ILE A 593 22.68 1.00 25.52
C ILE A 593 23.46 -0.33 25.42
N LYS A 594 22.76 -1.45 25.51
CA LYS A 594 23.31 -2.79 25.37
C LYS A 594 23.30 -3.30 23.93
N SER A 595 22.63 -2.60 22.99
CA SER A 595 22.52 -3.04 21.60
C SER A 595 23.87 -3.07 20.91
N ARG A 596 24.11 -4.14 20.18
CA ARG A 596 25.33 -4.37 19.40
C ARG A 596 24.95 -4.95 18.05
N LEU A 597 25.66 -4.52 17.03
CA LEU A 597 25.74 -5.24 15.76
C LEU A 597 26.87 -6.24 15.89
N VAL A 598 26.52 -7.51 15.83
CA VAL A 598 27.45 -8.64 15.99
C VAL A 598 27.66 -9.28 14.64
N ILE A 599 28.88 -9.37 14.18
CA ILE A 599 29.23 -10.05 12.94
C ILE A 599 29.95 -11.32 13.30
N VAL A 600 29.37 -12.44 12.90
CA VAL A 600 29.92 -13.77 13.16
C VAL A 600 30.01 -14.57 11.87
N LYS A 601 31.01 -15.42 11.80
CA LYS A 601 31.13 -16.44 10.77
C LYS A 601 30.66 -17.78 11.33
N CYS A 602 29.90 -18.51 10.54
CA CYS A 602 29.32 -19.79 10.89
C CYS A 602 29.52 -20.78 9.75
N TYR A 603 29.54 -22.07 10.07
CA TYR A 603 29.39 -23.14 9.08
C TYR A 603 28.01 -23.78 9.23
N PHE A 604 27.22 -23.73 8.17
CA PHE A 604 25.95 -24.43 8.11
C PHE A 604 26.01 -25.61 7.13
N ASN A 605 25.37 -26.66 7.50
CA ASN A 605 25.15 -27.75 6.55
C ASN A 605 24.03 -27.34 5.54
N PRO A 606 23.93 -28.04 4.40
CA PRO A 606 22.94 -27.67 3.37
C PRO A 606 21.50 -27.63 3.84
N VAL A 607 21.11 -28.46 4.80
CA VAL A 607 19.75 -28.47 5.34
C VAL A 607 19.49 -27.22 6.17
N GLU A 608 20.44 -26.89 7.05
CA GLU A 608 20.36 -25.66 7.86
C GLU A 608 20.30 -24.38 6.99
N LEU A 609 21.09 -24.35 5.90
CA LEU A 609 21.08 -23.22 4.96
C LEU A 609 19.73 -23.04 4.24
N ILE A 610 19.06 -24.13 3.92
CA ILE A 610 17.73 -24.08 3.28
C ILE A 610 16.67 -23.63 4.28
N ASP A 611 16.81 -24.05 5.54
CA ASP A 611 15.81 -23.86 6.59
C ASP A 611 15.87 -22.49 7.27
N ILE A 612 17.02 -21.81 7.27
CA ILE A 612 17.19 -20.50 7.93
C ILE A 612 16.45 -19.41 7.16
N LYS A 613 15.65 -18.64 7.87
CA LYS A 613 14.88 -17.52 7.33
C LYS A 613 15.33 -16.20 7.95
N LEU A 614 15.15 -15.09 7.24
CA LEU A 614 15.55 -13.77 7.73
C LEU A 614 14.75 -13.30 8.95
N ASN A 615 13.56 -13.83 9.19
CA ASN A 615 12.76 -13.53 10.38
C ASN A 615 13.13 -14.43 11.57
N ASP A 616 13.97 -15.45 11.40
CA ASP A 616 14.40 -16.28 12.50
C ASP A 616 15.21 -15.48 13.53
N ARG A 617 15.07 -15.88 14.79
CA ARG A 617 15.85 -15.36 15.90
C ARG A 617 16.99 -16.30 16.19
N ILE A 618 18.17 -15.74 16.19
CA ILE A 618 19.39 -16.51 16.37
C ILE A 618 19.78 -16.50 17.84
N ILE A 619 20.05 -17.68 18.38
CA ILE A 619 20.62 -17.85 19.71
C ILE A 619 22.09 -18.23 19.55
N ILE A 620 22.96 -17.48 20.22
CA ILE A 620 24.37 -17.82 20.37
C ILE A 620 24.66 -17.83 21.87
N ARG A 621 24.88 -19.03 22.43
CA ARG A 621 24.99 -19.27 23.86
C ARG A 621 23.75 -18.80 24.62
N ASP A 622 23.84 -17.69 25.37
CA ASP A 622 22.80 -17.12 26.23
C ASP A 622 22.14 -15.86 25.62
N LYS A 623 22.52 -15.49 24.41
CA LYS A 623 22.10 -14.23 23.79
C LYS A 623 21.23 -14.44 22.58
N LYS A 624 20.23 -13.58 22.44
CA LYS A 624 19.27 -13.58 21.32
C LYS A 624 19.57 -12.44 20.35
N TYR A 625 19.38 -12.73 19.07
CA TYR A 625 19.64 -11.80 17.99
C TYR A 625 18.59 -11.89 16.90
N THR A 626 18.36 -10.81 16.21
CA THR A 626 17.65 -10.77 14.92
C THR A 626 18.67 -10.74 13.79
N ILE A 627 18.34 -11.35 12.65
CA ILE A 627 19.19 -11.33 11.46
C ILE A 627 18.99 -9.98 10.77
N ASN A 628 20.08 -9.21 10.65
CA ASN A 628 20.12 -8.00 9.83
C ASN A 628 20.51 -8.32 8.38
N LYS A 629 21.52 -9.19 8.24
CA LYS A 629 22.03 -9.61 6.93
C LYS A 629 22.67 -11.00 7.05
N LEU A 630 22.47 -11.81 6.03
CA LEU A 630 23.06 -13.13 5.88
C LEU A 630 23.78 -13.20 4.54
N THR A 631 25.06 -13.55 4.54
CA THR A 631 25.86 -13.76 3.33
C THR A 631 26.47 -15.13 3.42
N THR A 632 26.10 -16.03 2.51
CA THR A 632 26.56 -17.42 2.51
C THR A 632 27.36 -17.72 1.26
N ASP A 633 28.52 -18.31 1.41
CA ASP A 633 29.21 -19.02 0.34
C ASP A 633 28.63 -20.43 0.23
N LEU A 634 27.85 -20.66 -0.81
CA LEU A 634 27.15 -21.93 -1.02
C LEU A 634 28.11 -23.08 -1.26
N THR A 635 29.33 -22.82 -1.72
CA THR A 635 30.33 -23.83 -2.06
C THR A 635 30.94 -24.42 -0.79
N SER A 636 31.30 -23.59 0.17
CA SER A 636 31.91 -23.99 1.44
C SER A 636 30.91 -24.14 2.58
N GLY A 637 29.73 -23.56 2.51
CA GLY A 637 28.79 -23.44 3.62
C GLY A 637 29.17 -22.37 4.66
N GLU A 638 30.27 -21.61 4.41
CA GLU A 638 30.66 -20.50 5.26
C GLU A 638 29.66 -19.38 5.15
N THR A 639 29.09 -18.98 6.27
CA THR A 639 28.05 -17.95 6.33
C THR A 639 28.50 -16.84 7.26
N THR A 640 28.44 -15.61 6.77
CA THR A 640 28.61 -14.41 7.60
C THR A 640 27.23 -13.89 7.97
N LEU A 641 26.97 -13.81 9.27
CA LEU A 641 25.75 -13.23 9.84
C LEU A 641 26.06 -11.86 10.44
N GLU A 642 25.32 -10.85 10.02
CA GLU A 642 25.22 -9.57 10.70
C GLU A 642 23.96 -9.62 11.58
N LEU A 643 24.15 -9.64 12.88
CA LEU A 643 23.13 -9.88 13.89
C LEU A 643 22.94 -8.64 14.76
N LEU A 644 21.69 -8.22 14.96
CA LEU A 644 21.36 -7.17 15.93
C LEU A 644 20.92 -7.85 17.24
N THR A 645 21.50 -7.43 18.37
CA THR A 645 21.10 -7.95 19.68
C THR A 645 19.62 -7.69 19.92
N ASP A 646 18.88 -8.72 20.27
CA ASP A 646 17.45 -8.64 20.57
C ASP A 646 17.25 -8.59 22.10
N TYR A 647 16.96 -7.41 22.61
CA TYR A 647 16.66 -7.21 24.06
C TYR A 647 15.18 -7.36 24.36
N ARG A 648 14.36 -7.52 23.34
CA ARG A 648 12.97 -7.85 23.58
C ARG A 648 12.96 -9.16 24.37
N SER A 649 12.25 -9.19 25.48
CA SER A 649 11.99 -10.43 26.21
C SER A 649 11.47 -11.46 25.22
N GLY A 650 11.78 -12.74 25.40
CA GLY A 650 11.38 -13.81 24.46
C GLY A 650 9.89 -13.90 24.17
N GLU A 651 9.17 -13.06 24.80
CA GLU A 651 7.79 -12.66 24.67
C GLU A 651 7.80 -11.16 24.40
N VAL A 652 8.15 -10.74 23.22
CA VAL A 652 7.62 -9.48 22.75
C VAL A 652 6.40 -9.79 21.94
N PRO A 653 5.32 -9.65 22.57
CA PRO A 653 4.09 -9.52 21.87
C PRO A 653 4.11 -8.11 21.32
N ILE A 654 4.09 -8.07 20.06
CA ILE A 654 3.51 -6.98 19.41
C ILE A 654 2.08 -7.28 19.46
N GLY A 655 1.52 -6.45 20.17
CA GLY A 655 0.17 -6.61 20.43
C GLY A 655 -0.13 -7.18 21.77
N ASN A 656 -1.25 -6.77 22.27
CA ASN A 656 -1.87 -7.47 23.34
C ASN A 656 -2.01 -8.92 22.89
N ARG A 657 -1.04 -9.77 23.21
CA ARG A 657 -1.17 -11.22 23.05
C ARG A 657 -1.62 -11.79 24.36
N PHE A 658 -2.61 -12.61 24.26
CA PHE A 658 -3.08 -13.44 25.33
C PHE A 658 -2.81 -14.88 24.95
N ALA A 659 -1.99 -15.56 25.72
CA ALA A 659 -1.69 -16.97 25.53
C ALA A 659 -1.93 -17.73 26.83
N PHE A 660 -2.38 -18.93 26.74
CA PHE A 660 -2.61 -19.86 27.85
C PHE A 660 -2.25 -21.26 27.40
N GLU A 661 -2.05 -22.16 28.36
CA GLU A 661 -1.84 -23.55 28.04
C GLU A 661 -3.04 -24.10 27.27
N PRO A 662 -2.84 -25.01 26.29
CA PRO A 662 -3.90 -25.53 25.44
C PRO A 662 -5.06 -26.16 26.21
N PHE A 663 -4.77 -26.73 27.35
CA PHE A 663 -5.76 -27.25 28.31
C PHE A 663 -5.06 -27.51 29.65
N TYR A 664 -5.87 -27.61 30.71
CA TYR A 664 -5.43 -28.00 32.04
C TYR A 664 -6.11 -29.34 32.39
N GLU A 665 -5.30 -30.37 32.65
CA GLU A 665 -5.80 -31.67 33.09
C GLU A 665 -5.61 -31.81 34.60
N VAL A 666 -6.66 -32.14 35.31
CA VAL A 666 -6.68 -32.25 36.77
C VAL A 666 -7.29 -33.57 37.20
N ASP A 667 -6.90 -34.04 38.38
CA ASP A 667 -7.47 -35.26 38.95
C ASP A 667 -8.92 -35.02 39.47
N ASN A 668 -9.55 -36.04 40.02
CA ASN A 668 -10.93 -35.98 40.46
C ASN A 668 -11.16 -35.31 41.81
N ARG A 669 -10.11 -34.88 42.50
CA ARG A 669 -10.20 -34.26 43.84
C ARG A 669 -10.59 -32.79 43.73
N GLU A 670 -11.12 -32.24 44.81
CA GLU A 670 -11.23 -30.81 44.99
C GLU A 670 -9.81 -30.21 45.10
N GLN A 671 -9.54 -29.19 44.26
CA GLN A 671 -8.21 -28.57 44.20
C GLN A 671 -8.28 -27.17 43.63
N THR A 672 -7.29 -26.37 44.00
CA THR A 672 -7.04 -25.08 43.37
C THR A 672 -5.87 -25.23 42.40
N ILE A 673 -6.03 -24.77 41.19
CA ILE A 673 -4.96 -24.72 40.17
C ILE A 673 -4.62 -23.27 39.84
N GLU A 674 -3.40 -23.06 39.38
CA GLU A 674 -2.96 -21.80 38.81
C GLU A 674 -2.96 -21.92 37.30
N VAL A 675 -3.78 -21.12 36.64
CA VAL A 675 -3.84 -21.02 35.18
C VAL A 675 -2.92 -19.90 34.75
N LEU A 676 -1.88 -20.26 34.02
CA LEU A 676 -0.89 -19.29 33.52
C LEU A 676 -1.46 -18.50 32.36
N LEU A 677 -1.45 -17.19 32.48
CA LEU A 677 -1.84 -16.25 31.44
C LEU A 677 -0.59 -15.50 30.96
N LEU A 678 -0.11 -15.87 29.81
CA LEU A 678 0.98 -15.13 29.15
C LEU A 678 0.41 -13.90 28.48
N ARG A 679 0.56 -12.73 29.10
CA ARG A 679 0.15 -11.44 28.55
C ARG A 679 1.26 -10.42 28.71
N ASN A 680 1.35 -9.50 27.80
CA ASN A 680 2.38 -8.49 27.90
C ASN A 680 1.88 -7.07 28.12
N VAL A 681 0.68 -6.74 27.83
CA VAL A 681 0.12 -5.40 28.16
C VAL A 681 -1.41 -5.40 28.05
N SER A 682 -2.02 -4.62 28.93
CA SER A 682 -3.39 -4.12 28.92
C SER A 682 -4.55 -5.12 29.12
N PRO A 683 -5.67 -4.67 29.62
CA PRO A 683 -6.55 -5.55 30.37
C PRO A 683 -7.20 -6.59 29.48
N VAL A 684 -7.20 -7.81 29.97
CA VAL A 684 -8.32 -8.72 29.67
C VAL A 684 -9.59 -7.92 29.97
N ILE A 685 -10.42 -7.71 28.99
CA ILE A 685 -11.63 -6.90 29.13
C ILE A 685 -12.59 -7.58 30.12
N SER A 686 -12.65 -8.90 30.10
CA SER A 686 -13.39 -9.67 31.10
C SER A 686 -12.95 -11.14 31.07
N LEU A 687 -12.79 -11.75 32.24
CA LEU A 687 -12.86 -13.18 32.42
C LEU A 687 -14.14 -13.47 33.20
N GLN A 688 -14.90 -14.45 32.78
CA GLN A 688 -16.10 -14.91 33.46
C GLN A 688 -15.88 -16.31 34.01
N ALA A 689 -16.32 -16.55 35.24
CA ALA A 689 -16.44 -17.88 35.75
C ALA A 689 -17.33 -18.70 34.83
N SER A 690 -16.93 -19.93 34.60
CA SER A 690 -17.66 -20.79 33.67
C SER A 690 -19.11 -20.99 34.11
N LEU A 691 -19.97 -21.27 33.14
CA LEU A 691 -21.36 -21.71 33.37
C LEU A 691 -21.41 -23.08 34.07
N TYR A 692 -20.27 -23.69 34.36
CA TYR A 692 -20.13 -24.99 34.98
C TYR A 692 -19.94 -24.79 36.48
N GLY A 693 -20.94 -25.14 37.28
CA GLY A 693 -20.92 -24.95 38.75
C GLY A 693 -19.87 -25.76 39.53
N TRP A 694 -18.88 -26.32 38.83
CA TRP A 694 -17.73 -27.04 39.43
C TRP A 694 -16.39 -26.35 39.16
N ILE A 695 -16.39 -25.30 38.36
CA ILE A 695 -15.25 -24.44 38.13
C ILE A 695 -15.59 -23.05 38.67
N ASP A 696 -14.83 -22.59 39.61
CA ASP A 696 -14.91 -21.22 40.12
C ASP A 696 -13.55 -20.57 40.04
N TYR A 697 -13.47 -19.32 39.61
CA TYR A 697 -12.21 -18.62 39.61
C TYR A 697 -12.25 -17.44 40.58
N ILE A 698 -11.12 -17.20 41.22
CA ILE A 698 -10.99 -16.13 42.19
C ILE A 698 -10.52 -14.89 41.42
N PRO A 699 -11.34 -13.82 41.34
CA PRO A 699 -10.93 -12.59 40.71
C PRO A 699 -9.68 -12.04 41.37
N THR A 700 -8.60 -11.91 40.62
CA THR A 700 -7.36 -11.23 41.03
C THR A 700 -7.23 -9.92 40.23
N ASP A 701 -6.32 -9.06 40.67
CA ASP A 701 -6.11 -7.78 39.98
C ASP A 701 -5.42 -8.01 38.65
N TYR A 702 -6.21 -8.07 37.55
CA TYR A 702 -5.77 -8.49 36.21
C TYR A 702 -4.65 -7.66 35.59
N TYR A 703 -4.31 -6.53 36.19
CA TYR A 703 -3.36 -5.60 35.59
C TYR A 703 -1.91 -6.05 35.71
N ASN A 704 -1.58 -6.90 36.69
CA ASN A 704 -0.22 -7.31 36.95
C ASN A 704 -0.02 -8.84 37.11
N ASP A 705 -1.09 -9.64 37.15
CA ASP A 705 -0.98 -11.07 37.41
C ASP A 705 -0.80 -11.85 36.11
N THR A 706 0.19 -12.72 36.11
CA THR A 706 0.44 -13.70 35.04
C THR A 706 -0.31 -15.01 35.28
N THR A 707 -0.99 -15.14 36.39
CA THR A 707 -1.76 -16.34 36.78
C THR A 707 -3.11 -15.97 37.37
N ILE A 708 -4.10 -16.82 37.10
CA ILE A 708 -5.39 -16.79 37.81
C ILE A 708 -5.52 -18.07 38.65
N ARG A 709 -6.14 -17.94 39.82
CA ARG A 709 -6.50 -19.08 40.65
C ARG A 709 -7.88 -19.58 40.31
N VAL A 710 -7.99 -20.88 40.13
CA VAL A 710 -9.22 -21.56 39.75
C VAL A 710 -9.49 -22.69 40.73
N ASP A 711 -10.60 -22.61 41.44
CA ASP A 711 -11.07 -23.65 42.32
C ASP A 711 -11.91 -24.66 41.55
N ILE A 712 -11.58 -25.92 41.70
CA ILE A 712 -12.21 -27.04 41.01
C ILE A 712 -12.81 -27.97 42.05
N SER A 713 -14.13 -28.12 42.02
CA SER A 713 -14.83 -29.00 42.92
C SER A 713 -14.58 -30.46 42.58
N GLN A 714 -14.62 -31.35 43.58
CA GLN A 714 -14.45 -32.77 43.40
C GLN A 714 -15.39 -33.33 42.31
N ASN A 715 -14.88 -34.18 41.46
CA ASN A 715 -15.66 -34.91 40.50
C ASN A 715 -16.20 -36.21 41.11
N THR A 716 -17.48 -36.22 41.42
CA THR A 716 -18.20 -37.37 41.96
C THR A 716 -19.02 -38.11 40.90
N THR A 717 -18.89 -37.77 39.64
CA THR A 717 -19.73 -38.31 38.55
C THR A 717 -19.24 -39.68 38.05
N GLY A 718 -17.99 -40.03 38.34
CA GLY A 718 -17.40 -41.27 37.83
C GLY A 718 -17.10 -41.22 36.31
N SER A 719 -17.14 -40.05 35.71
CA SER A 719 -16.81 -39.83 34.30
C SER A 719 -15.97 -38.55 34.15
N GLN A 720 -15.10 -38.50 33.19
CA GLN A 720 -14.36 -37.27 32.84
C GLN A 720 -15.31 -36.16 32.48
N ARG A 721 -15.03 -34.92 32.93
CA ARG A 721 -15.80 -33.75 32.57
C ARG A 721 -14.88 -32.64 32.05
N ILE A 722 -15.45 -31.84 31.13
CA ILE A 722 -14.73 -30.72 30.51
C ILE A 722 -15.52 -29.44 30.78
N GLY A 723 -14.86 -28.42 31.19
CA GLY A 723 -15.40 -27.06 31.35
C GLY A 723 -14.45 -26.02 30.85
N TYR A 724 -14.90 -24.80 30.73
CA TYR A 724 -14.10 -23.71 30.16
C TYR A 724 -14.16 -22.48 31.07
N ILE A 725 -13.05 -21.78 31.20
CA ILE A 725 -13.02 -20.39 31.62
C ILE A 725 -13.17 -19.57 30.36
N THR A 726 -14.19 -18.72 30.30
CA THR A 726 -14.46 -17.89 29.14
C THR A 726 -14.15 -16.43 29.43
N GLY A 727 -13.84 -15.66 28.41
CA GLY A 727 -13.58 -14.24 28.57
C GLY A 727 -13.38 -13.55 27.24
N LYS A 728 -12.99 -12.30 27.31
CA LYS A 728 -12.68 -11.47 26.16
C LYS A 728 -11.43 -10.68 26.41
N TRP A 729 -10.61 -10.50 25.40
CA TRP A 729 -9.44 -9.64 25.44
C TRP A 729 -9.35 -8.82 24.16
N GLU A 730 -8.76 -7.66 24.27
CA GLU A 730 -8.53 -6.75 23.15
C GLU A 730 -7.07 -6.85 22.71
N ASP A 731 -6.87 -7.15 21.43
CA ASP A 731 -5.52 -7.13 20.85
C ASP A 731 -5.06 -5.69 20.58
N GLU A 732 -3.81 -5.51 20.12
CA GLU A 732 -3.26 -4.16 19.81
C GLU A 732 -4.03 -3.40 18.79
N LEU A 733 -4.80 -4.11 18.01
CA LEU A 733 -5.51 -3.58 16.87
C LEU A 733 -6.90 -3.12 17.26
N GLY A 734 -7.26 -3.31 18.56
CA GLY A 734 -8.56 -3.06 19.07
C GLY A 734 -9.58 -4.13 18.68
N THR A 735 -9.13 -5.31 18.23
CA THR A 735 -10.02 -6.43 17.94
C THR A 735 -10.33 -7.17 19.24
N ILE A 736 -11.62 -7.41 19.49
CA ILE A 736 -12.05 -8.20 20.64
C ILE A 736 -12.03 -9.67 20.26
N ASN A 737 -11.20 -10.42 20.95
CA ASN A 737 -11.04 -11.86 20.78
C ASN A 737 -11.68 -12.59 21.95
N ASP A 738 -12.29 -13.73 21.66
CA ASP A 738 -12.84 -14.60 22.71
C ASP A 738 -11.74 -15.49 23.32
N ILE A 739 -11.87 -15.75 24.61
CA ILE A 739 -10.99 -16.65 25.37
C ILE A 739 -11.81 -17.87 25.79
N GLU A 740 -11.29 -19.05 25.51
CA GLU A 740 -11.80 -20.31 26.03
C GLU A 740 -10.62 -21.16 26.54
N ILE A 741 -10.49 -21.27 27.86
CA ILE A 741 -9.44 -22.06 28.50
C ILE A 741 -10.07 -23.38 28.97
N PRO A 742 -9.80 -24.50 28.31
CA PRO A 742 -10.38 -25.77 28.67
C PRO A 742 -9.76 -26.36 29.94
N ILE A 743 -10.59 -26.81 30.86
CA ILE A 743 -10.20 -27.56 32.04
C ILE A 743 -10.82 -28.95 31.96
N ILE A 744 -10.00 -29.96 31.97
CA ILE A 744 -10.39 -31.36 31.87
C ILE A 744 -10.18 -32.00 33.26
N GLN A 745 -11.25 -32.46 33.87
CA GLN A 745 -11.15 -33.16 35.16
C GLN A 745 -11.46 -34.63 34.97
N ASN A 746 -10.53 -35.46 35.40
CA ASN A 746 -10.62 -36.91 35.32
C ASN A 746 -11.74 -37.48 36.22
N ALA A 747 -12.16 -38.73 35.96
CA ALA A 747 -13.21 -39.43 36.68
C ALA A 747 -12.86 -39.72 38.13
#